data_5f8e78b32b2f0507c8661c72cdad0e6e
#
_entry.id   5f8e78b32b2f0507c8661c72cdad0e6e
#
_cell.length_a   1.000
_cell.length_b   1.000
_cell.length_c   1.000
_cell.angle_alpha   90.00
_cell.angle_beta   90.00
_cell.angle_gamma   90.00
#
_symmetry.space_group_name_H-M   'P 1'
#
loop_
_entity.id
_entity.type
_entity.pdbx_description
1 polymer ?
#
loop_
_entity_poly.entity_id
_entity_poly.type
_entity_poly.pdbx_seq_one_letter_code
_entity_poly.pdbx_strand_id
1 'polypeptide(L)'
;MSTKQNRISTKQNRSAAEQGAVPVPGGTSNVPLSSLDPTAAPPNDGGPHGNRESVQTAINVPPSPSNPAAPPDAGALRVENVTFIVDRLYQDCAPGQFVRELTANGLQWLPPEGGQVIWTIHRPMYDHEQLTKLCCIDTGIGMTGPQLVSHVAGLSKSGRTQSMEENFGVGGRISTVPANPEGVVYLSWVNGQGAMVILKHDRATGRYRLEPFVHADGSHELWGQVPPEQKPDAIDQHGTVVILLGKTKGEDTTVMPPGLHTPKRWITRYLNGRFFRFPAGADVRVHEGWRLPKGDQHNFLRKISGLEAWLNDPKNRFDSGSVPLSGATAHWWILREDADTNSGHYPTPGVVAALWQNELYDVAVAPAGNIRLQSFGVVFGMKRVVLIVEPDSTAGSLTSNTARTTLLLNSEPLPWTDWAEEFRARLPAPLRKLMEESAPKTMDPDHRKSLLDRLKGVADLFRFSRYQASRRGTVQADPDSVTSGFANPGEEVVDPPQPPEEPSVNPVTRTRKRGTGGAADYFTQRAAANAVGVQAREVKVPDLPKVYWVSTSDSSRNPDEIEDQAALYIESAHVLKINADFRVFTDMISRWQRHYAHIPGAGVIVTETVRSWFELQLIEAVLAARALKGSSPLWTSTDVESILTPRALTAVVLPRFHVDQIVGRTLGTRIMSLDRARQLAGAQAPGETPSMSGVPTNGEASAD
;
A
#
# COMPACT_ATOMS: atom_id res chain seq x y z
N MET A 1 54.00 -27.18 -6.83
CA MET A 1 54.03 -27.78 -5.49
C MET A 1 52.65 -27.65 -4.93
N SER A 2 52.02 -28.59 -4.88
CA SER A 2 51.44 -29.77 -4.25
C SER A 2 49.89 -29.62 -4.28
N THR A 3 49.22 -30.23 -5.17
CA THR A 3 48.47 -31.51 -5.17
C THR A 3 47.82 -31.90 -3.87
N LYS A 4 46.46 -31.95 -3.84
CA LYS A 4 45.70 -33.10 -3.29
C LYS A 4 44.28 -33.19 -3.85
N GLN A 5 44.08 -34.25 -4.65
CA GLN A 5 42.84 -34.91 -5.01
C GLN A 5 42.20 -35.62 -3.79
N ASN A 6 40.89 -35.80 -3.81
CA ASN A 6 40.14 -37.02 -3.46
C ASN A 6 38.68 -36.82 -3.88
N ARG A 7 38.18 -37.51 -4.90
CA ARG A 7 37.67 -38.90 -5.10
C ARG A 7 36.43 -39.22 -4.25
N ILE A 8 35.27 -39.19 -4.93
CA ILE A 8 34.31 -40.27 -5.26
C ILE A 8 33.73 -41.08 -4.09
N SER A 9 32.41 -41.14 -3.97
CA SER A 9 31.68 -42.39 -3.80
C SER A 9 30.23 -42.32 -4.25
N THR A 10 29.94 -43.06 -5.28
CA THR A 10 28.65 -43.50 -5.80
C THR A 10 28.05 -44.54 -4.87
N LYS A 11 26.75 -44.52 -4.60
CA LYS A 11 25.97 -45.71 -4.33
C LYS A 11 24.57 -45.60 -4.90
N GLN A 12 24.34 -46.45 -5.91
CA GLN A 12 23.03 -46.91 -6.36
C GLN A 12 22.37 -47.75 -5.27
N ASN A 13 21.08 -47.71 -5.16
CA ASN A 13 20.27 -48.89 -4.95
C ASN A 13 18.88 -48.75 -5.56
N ARG A 14 18.55 -49.79 -6.29
CA ARG A 14 17.31 -50.14 -6.99
C ARG A 14 16.34 -50.86 -6.06
N SER A 15 15.11 -50.89 -6.53
CA SER A 15 14.03 -51.90 -6.38
C SER A 15 12.92 -51.44 -5.42
N ALA A 16 11.63 -51.68 -5.61
CA ALA A 16 10.77 -52.36 -6.57
C ALA A 16 9.34 -52.01 -6.15
N ALA A 17 8.50 -51.79 -7.10
CA ALA A 17 7.15 -52.24 -7.36
C ALA A 17 6.34 -52.87 -6.21
N GLU A 18 5.08 -52.43 -6.05
CA GLU A 18 3.83 -53.17 -6.13
C GLU A 18 2.65 -52.32 -5.67
N GLN A 19 1.72 -52.02 -6.56
CA GLN A 19 0.33 -52.47 -6.67
C GLN A 19 -0.61 -52.21 -5.48
N GLY A 20 -1.68 -51.45 -5.77
CA GLY A 20 -2.86 -51.33 -4.93
C GLY A 20 -3.92 -50.41 -5.53
N ALA A 21 -4.64 -50.90 -6.53
CA ALA A 21 -5.88 -50.30 -7.01
C ALA A 21 -7.07 -50.87 -6.25
N VAL A 22 -8.11 -50.09 -5.94
CA VAL A 22 -9.55 -50.48 -5.81
C VAL A 22 -10.35 -49.22 -5.38
N PRO A 23 -11.69 -49.13 -5.60
CA PRO A 23 -12.35 -48.58 -6.79
C PRO A 23 -13.34 -47.41 -6.47
N VAL A 24 -13.81 -46.78 -7.53
CA VAL A 24 -14.92 -45.82 -7.57
C VAL A 24 -16.27 -46.56 -7.45
N PRO A 25 -17.31 -45.98 -6.86
CA PRO A 25 -18.66 -46.20 -7.32
C PRO A 25 -19.27 -44.91 -7.93
N GLY A 26 -19.78 -45.09 -9.14
CA GLY A 26 -20.56 -44.13 -9.87
C GLY A 26 -21.99 -44.00 -9.35
N GLY A 27 -22.62 -42.88 -9.71
CA GLY A 27 -24.03 -42.58 -9.51
C GLY A 27 -24.46 -41.52 -10.48
N THR A 28 -24.95 -41.98 -11.62
CA THR A 28 -25.69 -41.21 -12.64
C THR A 28 -27.07 -40.84 -12.12
N SER A 29 -27.50 -39.59 -12.29
CA SER A 29 -28.90 -39.30 -12.53
C SER A 29 -29.06 -38.06 -13.42
N ASN A 30 -29.49 -38.36 -14.65
CA ASN A 30 -30.08 -37.44 -15.62
C ASN A 30 -31.46 -37.01 -15.12
N VAL A 31 -31.79 -35.71 -15.23
CA VAL A 31 -33.18 -35.21 -15.34
C VAL A 31 -33.21 -34.12 -16.42
N PRO A 32 -34.19 -34.17 -17.32
CA PRO A 32 -34.17 -33.37 -18.56
C PRO A 32 -34.80 -31.99 -18.44
N LEU A 33 -34.32 -31.08 -19.28
CA LEU A 33 -34.93 -29.78 -19.59
C LEU A 33 -36.36 -29.99 -20.14
N SER A 34 -37.32 -29.28 -19.56
CA SER A 34 -38.60 -29.00 -20.23
C SER A 34 -38.82 -27.46 -20.27
N SER A 35 -39.03 -27.01 -21.47
CA SER A 35 -39.53 -25.75 -21.98
C SER A 35 -40.61 -25.09 -21.15
N LEU A 36 -40.52 -23.77 -20.92
CA LEU A 36 -41.65 -22.89 -20.62
C LEU A 36 -41.59 -21.60 -21.48
N ASP A 37 -42.63 -21.42 -22.23
CA ASP A 37 -42.97 -20.31 -23.11
C ASP A 37 -43.42 -19.07 -22.30
N PRO A 38 -43.15 -17.82 -22.70
CA PRO A 38 -43.58 -16.63 -21.99
C PRO A 38 -44.77 -15.95 -22.71
N THR A 39 -45.97 -16.19 -22.25
CA THR A 39 -47.10 -15.32 -22.53
C THR A 39 -48.11 -15.36 -21.40
N ALA A 40 -48.22 -14.27 -20.64
CA ALA A 40 -49.45 -13.80 -20.00
C ALA A 40 -49.27 -12.45 -19.32
N ALA A 41 -49.93 -11.46 -19.79
CA ALA A 41 -50.12 -10.16 -19.14
C ALA A 41 -51.19 -10.27 -18.03
N PRO A 42 -51.09 -9.56 -16.92
CA PRO A 42 -52.21 -9.42 -15.96
C PRO A 42 -53.11 -8.21 -16.26
N PRO A 43 -54.36 -8.24 -15.81
CA PRO A 43 -55.40 -7.32 -16.18
C PRO A 43 -55.41 -6.00 -15.39
N ASN A 44 -55.93 -4.97 -16.06
CA ASN A 44 -56.34 -3.67 -15.54
C ASN A 44 -57.46 -3.77 -14.49
N ASP A 45 -57.35 -3.00 -13.41
CA ASP A 45 -58.51 -2.55 -12.67
C ASP A 45 -58.35 -1.08 -12.25
N GLY A 46 -59.43 -0.35 -12.44
CA GLY A 46 -59.48 1.08 -12.58
C GLY A 46 -59.81 1.92 -11.36
N GLY A 47 -59.51 3.18 -11.53
CA GLY A 47 -60.13 4.42 -11.16
C GLY A 47 -60.07 4.92 -9.72
N PRO A 48 -60.49 6.17 -9.47
CA PRO A 48 -60.09 7.42 -10.12
C PRO A 48 -59.73 8.55 -9.12
N HIS A 49 -59.39 9.73 -9.64
CA HIS A 49 -59.36 11.10 -9.07
C HIS A 49 -58.02 11.75 -8.72
N GLY A 50 -57.82 12.88 -9.37
CA GLY A 50 -56.99 13.97 -8.89
C GLY A 50 -56.38 14.84 -10.00
N ASN A 51 -57.15 15.79 -10.56
CA ASN A 51 -56.70 16.88 -11.41
C ASN A 51 -55.56 17.67 -10.81
N ARG A 52 -54.48 17.85 -11.59
CA ARG A 52 -53.66 19.07 -11.56
C ARG A 52 -53.25 19.38 -13.00
N GLU A 53 -53.85 20.43 -13.54
CA GLU A 53 -53.51 21.09 -14.80
C GLU A 53 -52.07 21.57 -14.76
N SER A 54 -51.24 21.09 -15.66
CA SER A 54 -49.99 21.73 -16.06
C SER A 54 -50.17 22.25 -17.49
N VAL A 55 -50.16 23.54 -17.62
CA VAL A 55 -50.25 24.28 -18.89
C VAL A 55 -48.97 23.99 -19.69
N GLN A 56 -49.05 23.10 -20.68
CA GLN A 56 -48.04 22.98 -21.72
C GLN A 56 -48.39 23.93 -22.86
N THR A 57 -47.57 24.97 -23.00
CA THR A 57 -47.56 25.85 -24.17
C THR A 57 -47.07 25.04 -25.36
N ALA A 58 -47.99 24.59 -26.20
CA ALA A 58 -47.67 23.92 -27.46
C ALA A 58 -47.04 24.93 -28.43
N ILE A 59 -45.74 24.79 -28.68
CA ILE A 59 -45.10 25.46 -29.81
C ILE A 59 -45.51 24.70 -31.06
N ASN A 60 -46.34 25.32 -31.88
CA ASN A 60 -46.81 24.83 -33.18
C ASN A 60 -45.62 24.91 -34.17
N VAL A 61 -44.94 23.80 -34.41
CA VAL A 61 -43.92 23.66 -35.45
C VAL A 61 -44.63 23.11 -36.69
N PRO A 62 -44.53 23.80 -37.84
CA PRO A 62 -45.15 23.30 -39.08
C PRO A 62 -44.48 21.97 -39.50
N PRO A 63 -45.22 21.04 -40.14
CA PRO A 63 -44.66 19.77 -40.58
C PRO A 63 -43.59 20.02 -41.67
N SER A 64 -42.37 19.61 -41.38
CA SER A 64 -41.28 19.59 -42.35
C SER A 64 -41.59 18.62 -43.48
N PRO A 65 -41.21 18.92 -44.75
CA PRO A 65 -41.39 18.02 -45.86
C PRO A 65 -40.65 16.71 -45.60
N SER A 66 -41.25 15.60 -45.95
CA SER A 66 -40.72 14.23 -45.81
C SER A 66 -39.35 14.12 -46.49
N ASN A 67 -38.30 14.23 -45.70
CA ASN A 67 -36.93 13.90 -46.14
C ASN A 67 -36.84 12.38 -46.33
N PRO A 68 -36.14 11.87 -47.36
CA PRO A 68 -35.84 10.45 -47.48
C PRO A 68 -35.09 10.02 -46.20
N ALA A 69 -35.45 8.85 -45.66
CA ALA A 69 -34.90 8.31 -44.42
C ALA A 69 -33.39 8.47 -44.45
N ALA A 70 -32.84 9.24 -43.50
CA ALA A 70 -31.42 9.38 -43.35
C ALA A 70 -30.80 8.00 -43.11
N PRO A 71 -29.64 7.69 -43.70
CA PRO A 71 -28.97 6.41 -43.45
C PRO A 71 -28.82 6.19 -41.93
N PRO A 72 -28.89 4.94 -41.43
CA PRO A 72 -28.98 4.65 -40.01
C PRO A 72 -27.84 5.24 -39.14
N ASP A 73 -26.74 5.69 -39.78
CA ASP A 73 -25.61 6.35 -39.12
C ASP A 73 -25.58 7.88 -39.28
N ALA A 74 -26.63 8.49 -39.83
CA ALA A 74 -26.71 9.94 -39.98
C ALA A 74 -26.90 10.59 -38.58
N GLY A 75 -25.88 11.28 -38.08
CA GLY A 75 -25.86 11.91 -36.76
C GLY A 75 -25.08 11.14 -35.70
N ALA A 76 -24.53 9.97 -36.02
CA ALA A 76 -23.64 9.27 -35.11
C ALA A 76 -22.33 10.05 -34.93
N LEU A 77 -21.82 10.12 -33.69
CA LEU A 77 -20.50 10.69 -33.38
C LEU A 77 -19.40 9.89 -34.10
N ARG A 78 -18.54 10.59 -34.82
CA ARG A 78 -17.42 10.00 -35.55
C ARG A 78 -16.11 10.51 -34.96
N VAL A 79 -15.09 9.62 -34.86
CA VAL A 79 -13.75 9.98 -34.47
C VAL A 79 -12.99 10.49 -35.69
N GLU A 80 -12.72 11.79 -35.77
CA GLU A 80 -11.98 12.38 -36.91
C GLU A 80 -10.48 12.23 -36.74
N ASN A 81 -9.93 12.33 -35.50
CA ASN A 81 -8.51 12.25 -35.23
C ASN A 81 -8.20 11.11 -34.24
N VAL A 82 -8.10 9.91 -34.76
CA VAL A 82 -7.73 8.70 -34.00
C VAL A 82 -6.34 8.84 -33.36
N THR A 83 -5.37 9.45 -34.07
CA THR A 83 -3.99 9.64 -33.58
C THR A 83 -3.99 10.47 -32.31
N PHE A 84 -4.71 11.60 -32.29
CA PHE A 84 -4.81 12.43 -31.11
C PHE A 84 -5.36 11.67 -29.89
N ILE A 85 -6.40 10.85 -30.10
CA ILE A 85 -6.99 10.04 -29.02
C ILE A 85 -5.99 9.00 -28.50
N VAL A 86 -5.29 8.30 -29.40
CA VAL A 86 -4.28 7.30 -29.04
C VAL A 86 -3.14 7.95 -28.24
N ASP A 87 -2.62 9.08 -28.70
CA ASP A 87 -1.54 9.81 -28.02
C ASP A 87 -1.99 10.35 -26.65
N ARG A 88 -3.23 10.83 -26.54
CA ARG A 88 -3.79 11.31 -25.28
C ARG A 88 -3.94 10.17 -24.25
N LEU A 89 -4.48 9.04 -24.67
CA LEU A 89 -4.65 7.87 -23.81
C LEU A 89 -3.30 7.22 -23.43
N TYR A 90 -2.31 7.33 -24.33
CA TYR A 90 -0.95 6.86 -24.00
C TYR A 90 -0.32 7.63 -22.83
N GLN A 91 -0.60 8.92 -22.69
CA GLN A 91 -0.10 9.71 -21.57
C GLN A 91 -0.58 9.18 -20.21
N ASP A 92 -1.73 8.51 -20.18
CA ASP A 92 -2.30 7.91 -18.98
C ASP A 92 -1.81 6.46 -18.76
N CYS A 93 -1.01 5.89 -19.70
CA CYS A 93 -0.46 4.53 -19.56
C CYS A 93 0.59 4.44 -18.47
N ALA A 94 0.53 3.39 -17.66
CA ALA A 94 1.56 3.08 -16.69
C ALA A 94 2.86 2.61 -17.39
N PRO A 95 4.04 2.92 -16.83
CA PRO A 95 5.31 2.38 -17.34
C PRO A 95 5.27 0.85 -17.43
N GLY A 96 5.62 0.30 -18.60
CA GLY A 96 5.60 -1.14 -18.82
C GLY A 96 4.22 -1.74 -19.12
N GLN A 97 3.15 -0.94 -19.20
CA GLN A 97 1.79 -1.43 -19.49
C GLN A 97 1.72 -2.29 -20.77
N PHE A 98 2.52 -1.98 -21.78
CA PHE A 98 2.60 -2.78 -23.00
C PHE A 98 3.00 -4.25 -22.74
N VAL A 99 3.83 -4.51 -21.73
CA VAL A 99 4.20 -5.89 -21.34
C VAL A 99 2.96 -6.63 -20.82
N ARG A 100 2.17 -5.96 -19.98
CA ARG A 100 0.90 -6.53 -19.50
C ARG A 100 -0.07 -6.81 -20.65
N GLU A 101 -0.29 -5.81 -21.50
CA GLU A 101 -1.28 -5.90 -22.57
C GLU A 101 -0.94 -6.99 -23.59
N LEU A 102 0.33 -7.05 -24.04
CA LEU A 102 0.75 -8.08 -24.98
C LEU A 102 0.74 -9.48 -24.36
N THR A 103 1.14 -9.60 -23.08
CA THR A 103 1.05 -10.88 -22.36
C THR A 103 -0.41 -11.32 -22.21
N ALA A 104 -1.31 -10.43 -21.80
CA ALA A 104 -2.73 -10.75 -21.66
C ALA A 104 -3.38 -11.13 -22.98
N ASN A 105 -3.02 -10.43 -24.08
CA ASN A 105 -3.49 -10.78 -25.43
C ASN A 105 -3.00 -12.18 -25.81
N GLY A 106 -1.71 -12.50 -25.62
CA GLY A 106 -1.18 -13.83 -25.88
C GLY A 106 -1.94 -14.92 -25.08
N LEU A 107 -2.12 -14.70 -23.78
CA LEU A 107 -2.84 -15.65 -22.90
C LEU A 107 -4.30 -15.87 -23.32
N GLN A 108 -4.97 -14.81 -23.78
CA GLN A 108 -6.39 -14.86 -24.16
C GLN A 108 -6.65 -15.78 -25.38
N TRP A 109 -5.66 -15.89 -26.27
CA TRP A 109 -5.80 -16.64 -27.51
C TRP A 109 -5.06 -17.97 -27.52
N LEU A 110 -4.50 -18.41 -26.37
CA LEU A 110 -3.97 -19.76 -26.23
C LEU A 110 -5.11 -20.79 -26.40
N PRO A 111 -4.83 -21.94 -27.01
CA PRO A 111 -5.79 -23.02 -27.11
C PRO A 111 -6.10 -23.63 -25.71
N PRO A 112 -7.25 -24.31 -25.55
CA PRO A 112 -7.67 -24.86 -24.24
C PRO A 112 -6.67 -25.82 -23.61
N GLU A 113 -5.91 -26.54 -24.43
CA GLU A 113 -4.84 -27.47 -24.01
C GLU A 113 -3.60 -26.76 -23.46
N GLY A 114 -3.53 -25.43 -23.57
CA GLY A 114 -2.44 -24.58 -23.13
C GLY A 114 -1.53 -24.12 -24.24
N GLY A 115 -0.48 -23.39 -23.88
CA GLY A 115 0.49 -22.85 -24.81
C GLY A 115 1.49 -21.95 -24.15
N GLN A 116 2.29 -21.26 -24.95
CA GLN A 116 3.41 -20.43 -24.48
C GLN A 116 3.22 -18.94 -24.81
N VAL A 117 3.68 -18.08 -23.89
CA VAL A 117 3.92 -16.66 -24.15
C VAL A 117 5.35 -16.35 -23.78
N ILE A 118 6.17 -15.91 -24.76
CA ILE A 118 7.62 -15.77 -24.61
C ILE A 118 8.03 -14.33 -24.90
N TRP A 119 8.67 -13.68 -23.94
CA TRP A 119 9.35 -12.40 -24.13
C TRP A 119 10.81 -12.62 -24.46
N THR A 120 11.23 -12.16 -25.64
CA THR A 120 12.59 -12.33 -26.14
C THR A 120 12.95 -11.20 -27.10
N ILE A 121 14.13 -11.29 -27.75
CA ILE A 121 14.50 -10.42 -28.88
C ILE A 121 14.06 -11.05 -30.19
N HIS A 122 13.79 -10.20 -31.19
CA HIS A 122 13.57 -10.68 -32.55
C HIS A 122 14.92 -11.11 -33.16
N ARG A 123 15.17 -12.42 -33.14
CA ARG A 123 16.46 -13.01 -33.48
C ARG A 123 16.93 -12.67 -34.91
N PRO A 124 16.08 -12.75 -35.97
CA PRO A 124 16.52 -12.38 -37.32
C PRO A 124 17.04 -10.95 -37.45
N MET A 125 16.37 -9.95 -36.82
CA MET A 125 16.86 -8.57 -36.85
C MET A 125 18.17 -8.40 -36.09
N TYR A 126 18.37 -9.15 -34.98
CA TYR A 126 19.61 -9.12 -34.23
C TYR A 126 20.78 -9.76 -35.03
N ASP A 127 20.55 -10.93 -35.61
CA ASP A 127 21.61 -11.70 -36.28
C ASP A 127 22.03 -11.06 -37.63
N HIS A 128 21.07 -10.49 -38.38
CA HIS A 128 21.36 -9.91 -39.72
C HIS A 128 21.65 -8.41 -39.68
N GLU A 129 20.99 -7.63 -38.85
CA GLU A 129 21.09 -6.17 -38.84
C GLU A 129 21.72 -5.62 -37.54
N GLN A 130 22.04 -6.48 -36.56
CA GLN A 130 22.50 -6.10 -35.21
C GLN A 130 21.55 -5.17 -34.49
N LEU A 131 20.24 -5.26 -34.81
CA LEU A 131 19.18 -4.47 -34.18
C LEU A 131 18.56 -5.24 -32.99
N THR A 132 18.63 -4.66 -31.82
CA THR A 132 18.06 -5.25 -30.59
C THR A 132 16.60 -4.82 -30.42
N LYS A 133 15.67 -5.64 -30.90
CA LYS A 133 14.23 -5.38 -30.84
C LYS A 133 13.55 -6.39 -29.94
N LEU A 134 12.84 -5.88 -28.91
CA LEU A 134 12.03 -6.70 -28.02
C LEU A 134 10.81 -7.24 -28.76
N CYS A 135 10.50 -8.52 -28.57
CA CYS A 135 9.29 -9.11 -29.09
C CYS A 135 8.58 -10.00 -28.04
N CYS A 136 7.26 -10.11 -28.22
CA CYS A 136 6.40 -11.04 -27.52
C CYS A 136 5.92 -12.10 -28.52
N ILE A 137 6.12 -13.36 -28.20
CA ILE A 137 5.72 -14.51 -29.03
C ILE A 137 4.62 -15.24 -28.26
N ASP A 138 3.50 -15.57 -28.90
CA ASP A 138 2.51 -16.50 -28.38
C ASP A 138 2.27 -17.66 -29.34
N THR A 139 1.90 -18.82 -28.80
CA THR A 139 1.52 -20.01 -29.55
C THR A 139 0.00 -20.13 -29.62
N GLY A 140 -0.68 -18.99 -29.74
CA GLY A 140 -2.14 -18.91 -29.89
C GLY A 140 -2.64 -19.38 -31.23
N ILE A 141 -3.94 -19.22 -31.46
CA ILE A 141 -4.62 -19.71 -32.70
C ILE A 141 -4.10 -19.03 -34.00
N GLY A 142 -3.39 -17.91 -33.88
CA GLY A 142 -2.92 -17.13 -35.02
C GLY A 142 -4.03 -16.41 -35.81
N MET A 143 -3.60 -15.67 -36.84
CA MET A 143 -4.48 -14.88 -37.71
C MET A 143 -3.99 -14.96 -39.14
N THR A 144 -4.92 -15.10 -40.10
CA THR A 144 -4.62 -14.92 -41.53
C THR A 144 -4.38 -13.45 -41.84
N GLY A 145 -3.79 -13.12 -43.02
CA GLY A 145 -3.50 -11.73 -43.41
C GLY A 145 -4.70 -10.77 -43.29
N PRO A 146 -5.88 -11.06 -43.89
CA PRO A 146 -7.04 -10.25 -43.71
C PRO A 146 -7.55 -10.13 -42.28
N GLN A 147 -7.47 -11.21 -41.50
CA GLN A 147 -7.84 -11.17 -40.07
C GLN A 147 -6.89 -10.27 -39.28
N LEU A 148 -5.60 -10.36 -39.55
CA LEU A 148 -4.54 -9.56 -38.91
C LEU A 148 -4.74 -8.07 -39.22
N VAL A 149 -4.99 -7.70 -40.50
CA VAL A 149 -5.33 -6.32 -40.89
C VAL A 149 -6.57 -5.83 -40.14
N SER A 150 -7.65 -6.64 -40.15
CA SER A 150 -8.88 -6.28 -39.46
C SER A 150 -8.67 -6.10 -37.94
N HIS A 151 -7.86 -6.95 -37.33
CA HIS A 151 -7.53 -6.88 -35.91
C HIS A 151 -6.66 -5.65 -35.59
N VAL A 152 -5.59 -5.39 -36.34
CA VAL A 152 -4.64 -4.31 -36.07
C VAL A 152 -5.19 -2.94 -36.45
N ALA A 153 -5.97 -2.80 -37.54
CA ALA A 153 -6.58 -1.53 -37.96
C ALA A 153 -7.76 -1.11 -37.07
N GLY A 154 -8.46 -2.06 -36.45
CA GLY A 154 -9.66 -1.77 -35.67
C GLY A 154 -9.33 -1.32 -34.23
N LEU A 155 -9.46 -0.03 -33.91
CA LEU A 155 -9.57 0.40 -32.51
C LEU A 155 -10.88 -0.16 -31.93
N SER A 156 -10.84 -0.74 -30.73
CA SER A 156 -11.98 -1.38 -30.03
C SER A 156 -12.60 -2.64 -30.70
N LYS A 157 -11.93 -3.29 -31.63
CA LYS A 157 -12.31 -4.64 -32.04
C LYS A 157 -11.68 -5.66 -31.09
N SER A 158 -12.46 -6.13 -30.11
CA SER A 158 -12.18 -7.39 -29.42
C SER A 158 -12.88 -8.52 -30.20
N GLY A 159 -12.28 -9.67 -30.35
CA GLY A 159 -12.90 -10.82 -31.00
C GLY A 159 -14.06 -11.43 -30.20
N ARG A 160 -14.49 -10.78 -29.11
CA ARG A 160 -15.59 -11.15 -28.21
C ARG A 160 -16.52 -9.97 -27.98
N THR A 161 -17.72 -10.24 -27.45
CA THR A 161 -18.68 -9.22 -27.04
C THR A 161 -18.03 -8.25 -26.04
N GLN A 162 -18.04 -6.97 -26.35
CA GLN A 162 -17.46 -5.94 -25.46
C GLN A 162 -18.34 -5.82 -24.23
N SER A 163 -17.77 -6.03 -23.05
CA SER A 163 -18.37 -5.66 -21.77
C SER A 163 -17.51 -4.58 -21.09
N MET A 164 -18.11 -3.79 -20.20
CA MET A 164 -17.35 -2.82 -19.40
C MET A 164 -16.34 -3.49 -18.46
N GLU A 165 -16.48 -4.78 -18.24
CA GLU A 165 -15.63 -5.61 -17.37
C GLU A 165 -14.47 -6.27 -18.13
N GLU A 166 -14.56 -6.38 -19.48
CA GLU A 166 -13.55 -7.01 -20.33
C GLU A 166 -12.60 -5.99 -21.00
N ASN A 167 -11.56 -6.52 -21.64
CA ASN A 167 -10.58 -5.72 -22.38
C ASN A 167 -11.26 -4.96 -23.53
N PHE A 168 -11.17 -3.62 -23.54
CA PHE A 168 -11.70 -2.76 -24.60
C PHE A 168 -11.05 -2.95 -25.98
N GLY A 169 -10.13 -3.92 -26.14
CA GLY A 169 -9.43 -4.20 -27.39
C GLY A 169 -8.49 -3.09 -27.88
N VAL A 170 -8.27 -2.05 -27.05
CA VAL A 170 -7.44 -0.88 -27.40
C VAL A 170 -6.11 -0.82 -26.64
N GLY A 171 -6.04 -1.48 -25.48
CA GLY A 171 -4.91 -1.36 -24.55
C GLY A 171 -3.55 -1.69 -25.17
N GLY A 172 -3.49 -2.77 -25.94
CA GLY A 172 -2.25 -3.16 -26.63
C GLY A 172 -1.75 -2.08 -27.58
N ARG A 173 -2.64 -1.43 -28.35
CA ARG A 173 -2.27 -0.39 -29.31
C ARG A 173 -1.90 0.92 -28.63
N ILE A 174 -2.73 1.37 -27.67
CA ILE A 174 -2.48 2.59 -26.91
C ILE A 174 -1.13 2.52 -26.19
N SER A 175 -0.81 1.37 -25.58
CA SER A 175 0.43 1.23 -24.82
C SER A 175 1.68 0.97 -25.67
N THR A 176 1.53 0.50 -26.93
CA THR A 176 2.68 0.15 -27.78
C THR A 176 2.98 1.18 -28.86
N VAL A 177 1.96 1.66 -29.59
CA VAL A 177 2.16 2.40 -30.84
C VAL A 177 2.82 3.76 -30.65
N PRO A 178 2.41 4.63 -29.70
CA PRO A 178 3.07 5.91 -29.47
C PRO A 178 4.51 5.80 -28.98
N ALA A 179 4.84 4.72 -28.29
CA ALA A 179 6.23 4.42 -27.87
C ALA A 179 7.10 3.90 -29.02
N ASN A 180 6.48 3.43 -30.10
CA ASN A 180 7.17 2.80 -31.24
C ASN A 180 6.75 3.45 -32.58
N PRO A 181 7.04 4.75 -32.80
CA PRO A 181 6.64 5.43 -34.04
C PRO A 181 7.31 4.85 -35.31
N GLU A 182 8.47 4.18 -35.19
CA GLU A 182 9.09 3.44 -36.32
C GLU A 182 8.27 2.21 -36.71
N GLY A 183 7.43 1.69 -35.79
CA GLY A 183 6.44 0.67 -36.04
C GLY A 183 6.31 -0.39 -34.95
N VAL A 184 5.16 -1.03 -34.98
CA VAL A 184 4.88 -2.29 -34.29
C VAL A 184 4.59 -3.32 -35.37
N VAL A 185 5.42 -4.37 -35.44
CA VAL A 185 5.29 -5.43 -36.46
C VAL A 185 4.53 -6.60 -35.84
N TYR A 186 3.50 -7.04 -36.53
CA TYR A 186 2.74 -8.23 -36.18
C TYR A 186 3.00 -9.30 -37.22
N LEU A 187 3.56 -10.44 -36.79
CA LEU A 187 3.70 -11.64 -37.61
C LEU A 187 2.76 -12.69 -37.06
N SER A 188 1.96 -13.36 -37.89
CA SER A 188 1.05 -14.36 -37.40
C SER A 188 0.95 -15.56 -38.36
N TRP A 189 0.83 -16.77 -37.82
CA TRP A 189 0.80 -18.02 -38.57
C TRP A 189 -0.49 -18.77 -38.31
N VAL A 190 -1.05 -19.30 -39.40
CA VAL A 190 -2.19 -20.22 -39.39
C VAL A 190 -1.86 -21.37 -40.34
N ASN A 191 -1.90 -22.61 -39.87
CA ASN A 191 -1.51 -23.80 -40.63
C ASN A 191 -0.11 -23.67 -41.28
N GLY A 192 0.82 -23.08 -40.56
CA GLY A 192 2.19 -22.87 -41.00
C GLY A 192 2.39 -21.71 -42.02
N GLN A 193 1.32 -21.07 -42.49
CA GLN A 193 1.40 -19.92 -43.41
C GLN A 193 1.46 -18.64 -42.61
N GLY A 194 2.51 -17.82 -42.83
CA GLY A 194 2.77 -16.57 -42.10
C GLY A 194 2.26 -15.34 -42.84
N ALA A 195 1.59 -14.45 -42.13
CA ALA A 195 1.19 -13.11 -42.58
C ALA A 195 1.83 -12.03 -41.70
N MET A 196 2.14 -10.88 -42.27
CA MET A 196 2.79 -9.75 -41.61
C MET A 196 2.00 -8.46 -41.84
N VAL A 197 1.88 -7.65 -40.76
CA VAL A 197 1.34 -6.30 -40.79
C VAL A 197 2.27 -5.38 -40.00
N ILE A 198 2.50 -4.16 -40.50
CA ILE A 198 3.29 -3.13 -39.82
C ILE A 198 2.40 -1.92 -39.56
N LEU A 199 2.22 -1.59 -38.28
CA LEU A 199 1.53 -0.38 -37.85
C LEU A 199 2.56 0.67 -37.42
N LYS A 200 2.63 1.81 -38.12
CA LYS A 200 3.61 2.86 -37.83
C LYS A 200 3.02 4.26 -37.84
N HIS A 201 3.74 5.21 -37.29
CA HIS A 201 3.44 6.63 -37.40
C HIS A 201 3.96 7.16 -38.75
N ASP A 202 3.06 7.52 -39.63
CA ASP A 202 3.39 8.17 -40.90
C ASP A 202 3.70 9.66 -40.67
N ARG A 203 4.96 10.02 -40.76
CA ARG A 203 5.45 11.40 -40.51
C ARG A 203 4.90 12.42 -41.49
N ALA A 204 4.51 12.00 -42.71
CA ALA A 204 3.99 12.90 -43.74
C ALA A 204 2.55 13.33 -43.43
N THR A 205 1.73 12.42 -42.90
CA THR A 205 0.32 12.68 -42.59
C THR A 205 0.07 12.92 -41.10
N GLY A 206 1.05 12.64 -40.22
CA GLY A 206 0.91 12.69 -38.76
C GLY A 206 -0.07 11.67 -38.22
N ARG A 207 -0.28 10.54 -38.91
CA ARG A 207 -1.29 9.53 -38.53
C ARG A 207 -0.66 8.15 -38.33
N TYR A 208 -1.25 7.37 -37.43
CA TYR A 208 -0.94 5.94 -37.34
C TYR A 208 -1.65 5.20 -38.46
N ARG A 209 -0.89 4.43 -39.25
CA ARG A 209 -1.40 3.68 -40.40
C ARG A 209 -0.67 2.37 -40.60
N LEU A 210 -1.34 1.43 -41.27
CA LEU A 210 -0.71 0.21 -41.75
C LEU A 210 0.16 0.53 -42.97
N GLU A 211 1.32 -0.11 -43.04
CA GLU A 211 2.20 -0.02 -44.20
C GLU A 211 1.68 -0.90 -45.34
N PRO A 212 1.54 -0.37 -46.56
CA PRO A 212 1.12 -1.17 -47.72
C PRO A 212 2.31 -2.01 -48.21
N PHE A 213 2.04 -3.24 -48.59
CA PHE A 213 2.95 -4.15 -49.25
C PHE A 213 2.64 -4.20 -50.75
N VAL A 214 3.66 -4.15 -51.59
CA VAL A 214 3.53 -4.27 -53.04
C VAL A 214 3.82 -5.72 -53.41
N HIS A 215 2.84 -6.40 -53.99
CA HIS A 215 2.96 -7.77 -54.45
C HIS A 215 3.60 -7.82 -55.82
N ALA A 216 4.06 -9.01 -56.23
CA ALA A 216 4.74 -9.21 -57.53
C ALA A 216 3.86 -8.88 -58.77
N ASP A 217 2.54 -8.91 -58.61
CA ASP A 217 1.56 -8.52 -59.66
C ASP A 217 1.27 -7.00 -59.68
N GLY A 218 1.93 -6.22 -58.80
CA GLY A 218 1.75 -4.78 -58.67
C GLY A 218 0.53 -4.40 -57.79
N SER A 219 -0.19 -5.34 -57.20
CA SER A 219 -1.27 -5.05 -56.26
C SER A 219 -0.70 -4.57 -54.90
N HIS A 220 -1.49 -3.73 -54.24
CA HIS A 220 -1.16 -3.21 -52.89
C HIS A 220 -2.08 -3.81 -51.88
N GLU A 221 -1.54 -4.54 -50.93
CA GLU A 221 -2.27 -5.05 -49.78
C GLU A 221 -1.68 -4.49 -48.45
N LEU A 222 -2.49 -4.46 -47.38
CA LEU A 222 -2.05 -3.99 -46.06
C LEU A 222 -1.41 -5.10 -45.22
N TRP A 223 -1.13 -6.22 -45.85
CA TRP A 223 -0.38 -7.33 -45.27
C TRP A 223 0.56 -7.96 -46.30
N GLY A 224 1.62 -8.59 -45.84
CA GLY A 224 2.57 -9.33 -46.69
C GLY A 224 2.77 -10.75 -46.15
N GLN A 225 3.38 -11.60 -46.98
CA GLN A 225 3.79 -12.94 -46.55
C GLN A 225 5.04 -12.85 -45.67
N VAL A 226 5.11 -13.69 -44.64
CA VAL A 226 6.29 -13.78 -43.77
C VAL A 226 7.27 -14.78 -44.37
N PRO A 227 8.55 -14.38 -44.62
CA PRO A 227 9.59 -15.31 -45.04
C PRO A 227 9.79 -16.43 -44.03
N PRO A 228 10.08 -17.69 -44.46
CA PRO A 228 10.22 -18.82 -43.56
C PRO A 228 11.27 -18.61 -42.45
N GLU A 229 12.34 -17.92 -42.74
CA GLU A 229 13.44 -17.61 -41.81
C GLU A 229 13.04 -16.66 -40.67
N GLN A 230 11.90 -15.98 -40.78
CA GLN A 230 11.37 -15.11 -39.74
C GLN A 230 10.53 -15.89 -38.72
N LYS A 231 10.22 -17.17 -39.00
CA LYS A 231 9.38 -17.98 -38.11
C LYS A 231 10.19 -18.43 -36.89
N PRO A 232 9.76 -18.10 -35.66
CA PRO A 232 10.46 -18.57 -34.46
C PRO A 232 10.29 -20.07 -34.24
N ASP A 233 11.32 -20.73 -33.65
CA ASP A 233 11.28 -22.15 -33.28
C ASP A 233 10.09 -22.51 -32.34
N ALA A 234 9.61 -21.54 -31.57
CA ALA A 234 8.49 -21.74 -30.63
C ALA A 234 7.11 -21.87 -31.32
N ILE A 235 6.99 -21.42 -32.57
CA ILE A 235 5.75 -21.51 -33.36
C ILE A 235 5.83 -22.71 -34.27
N ASP A 236 4.91 -23.67 -34.12
CA ASP A 236 4.79 -24.80 -35.06
C ASP A 236 3.84 -24.46 -36.21
N GLN A 237 2.53 -24.53 -36.02
CA GLN A 237 1.50 -24.27 -37.04
C GLN A 237 0.80 -22.92 -36.81
N HIS A 238 0.65 -22.53 -35.56
CA HIS A 238 -0.14 -21.38 -35.12
C HIS A 238 0.61 -20.55 -34.12
N GLY A 239 0.44 -19.24 -34.17
CA GLY A 239 1.01 -18.32 -33.21
C GLY A 239 1.14 -16.90 -33.72
N THR A 240 1.55 -15.98 -32.86
CA THR A 240 1.76 -14.58 -33.21
C THR A 240 3.03 -14.04 -32.58
N VAL A 241 3.71 -13.14 -33.28
CA VAL A 241 4.87 -12.38 -32.80
C VAL A 241 4.56 -10.90 -32.93
N VAL A 242 4.72 -10.16 -31.84
CA VAL A 242 4.63 -8.69 -31.85
C VAL A 242 6.02 -8.12 -31.58
N ILE A 243 6.57 -7.35 -32.53
CA ILE A 243 7.93 -6.78 -32.47
C ILE A 243 7.84 -5.27 -32.28
N LEU A 244 8.57 -4.71 -31.31
CA LEU A 244 8.60 -3.30 -30.99
C LEU A 244 9.82 -2.65 -31.65
N LEU A 245 9.61 -1.74 -32.62
CA LEU A 245 10.71 -1.12 -33.38
C LEU A 245 11.31 0.10 -32.69
N GLY A 246 10.60 0.72 -31.73
CA GLY A 246 11.07 1.87 -30.99
C GLY A 246 10.85 3.22 -31.69
N LYS A 247 11.52 4.25 -31.20
CA LYS A 247 11.44 5.63 -31.71
C LYS A 247 12.36 5.87 -32.89
N THR A 248 13.43 5.09 -32.99
CA THR A 248 14.43 5.14 -34.07
C THR A 248 14.85 3.73 -34.45
N LYS A 249 15.33 3.56 -35.69
CA LYS A 249 15.78 2.25 -36.18
C LYS A 249 16.81 1.59 -35.24
N GLY A 250 17.79 2.35 -34.73
CA GLY A 250 18.85 1.84 -33.86
C GLY A 250 18.52 1.69 -32.38
N GLU A 251 17.34 2.07 -31.94
CA GLU A 251 16.95 2.00 -30.52
C GLU A 251 16.89 0.54 -30.02
N ASP A 252 17.54 0.27 -28.89
CA ASP A 252 17.41 -1.01 -28.16
C ASP A 252 16.11 -0.98 -27.33
N THR A 253 15.07 -1.66 -27.81
CA THR A 253 13.75 -1.69 -27.16
C THR A 253 13.66 -2.69 -26.00
N THR A 254 14.76 -3.40 -25.69
CA THR A 254 14.84 -4.27 -24.49
C THR A 254 15.16 -3.47 -23.21
N VAL A 255 15.56 -2.21 -23.36
CA VAL A 255 15.87 -1.32 -22.23
C VAL A 255 14.61 -1.05 -21.43
N MET A 256 14.77 -1.04 -20.10
CA MET A 256 13.67 -0.75 -19.18
C MET A 256 13.08 0.64 -19.44
N PRO A 257 11.74 0.76 -19.59
CA PRO A 257 11.08 2.06 -19.75
C PRO A 257 11.32 2.99 -18.55
N PRO A 258 11.36 4.33 -18.78
CA PRO A 258 11.39 5.30 -17.70
C PRO A 258 10.19 5.12 -16.74
N GLY A 259 10.43 5.33 -15.45
CA GLY A 259 9.39 5.19 -14.40
C GLY A 259 9.35 3.82 -13.73
N LEU A 260 10.09 2.83 -14.23
CA LEU A 260 10.37 1.60 -13.49
C LEU A 260 11.71 1.74 -12.74
N HIS A 261 11.84 1.07 -11.57
CA HIS A 261 12.96 1.32 -10.66
C HIS A 261 13.98 0.17 -10.57
N THR A 262 13.72 -0.96 -11.22
CA THR A 262 14.57 -2.16 -11.13
C THR A 262 15.01 -2.64 -12.51
N PRO A 263 16.15 -2.12 -13.05
CA PRO A 263 16.56 -2.44 -14.43
C PRO A 263 16.95 -3.91 -14.62
N LYS A 264 17.49 -4.56 -13.57
CA LYS A 264 17.85 -5.96 -13.65
C LYS A 264 16.62 -6.86 -13.69
N ARG A 265 16.46 -7.63 -14.77
CA ARG A 265 15.31 -8.55 -14.98
C ARG A 265 13.96 -7.83 -14.92
N TRP A 266 13.87 -6.64 -15.47
CA TRP A 266 12.70 -5.77 -15.30
C TRP A 266 11.40 -6.39 -15.82
N ILE A 267 11.41 -7.13 -16.97
CA ILE A 267 10.22 -7.81 -17.49
C ILE A 267 9.77 -8.92 -16.54
N THR A 268 10.69 -9.74 -16.05
CA THR A 268 10.42 -10.80 -15.06
C THR A 268 9.77 -10.23 -13.80
N ARG A 269 10.34 -9.16 -13.26
CA ARG A 269 9.79 -8.48 -12.06
C ARG A 269 8.43 -7.85 -12.33
N TYR A 270 8.29 -7.20 -13.49
CA TYR A 270 7.04 -6.59 -13.88
C TYR A 270 5.92 -7.65 -13.97
N LEU A 271 6.15 -8.76 -14.67
CA LEU A 271 5.16 -9.82 -14.84
C LEU A 271 4.80 -10.49 -13.52
N ASN A 272 5.77 -10.84 -12.68
CA ASN A 272 5.50 -11.42 -11.35
C ASN A 272 4.84 -10.43 -10.39
N GLY A 273 5.07 -9.13 -10.53
CA GLY A 273 4.40 -8.09 -9.73
C GLY A 273 3.02 -7.71 -10.24
N ARG A 274 2.70 -8.06 -11.49
CA ARG A 274 1.44 -7.74 -12.14
C ARG A 274 0.46 -8.90 -12.14
N PHE A 275 0.94 -10.11 -12.45
CA PHE A 275 0.12 -11.32 -12.49
C PHE A 275 0.25 -12.08 -11.17
N PHE A 276 -0.86 -12.26 -10.49
CA PHE A 276 -0.90 -13.09 -9.29
C PHE A 276 -0.76 -14.56 -9.65
N ARG A 277 -1.50 -14.99 -10.68
CA ARG A 277 -1.45 -16.34 -11.26
C ARG A 277 -1.66 -16.30 -12.78
N PHE A 278 -1.33 -17.37 -13.47
CA PHE A 278 -1.63 -17.53 -14.88
C PHE A 278 -2.69 -18.62 -15.06
N PRO A 279 -3.47 -18.59 -16.18
CA PRO A 279 -4.41 -19.64 -16.51
C PRO A 279 -3.74 -21.03 -16.55
N ALA A 280 -4.49 -22.07 -16.22
CA ALA A 280 -4.01 -23.45 -16.31
C ALA A 280 -3.55 -23.77 -17.75
N GLY A 281 -2.41 -24.44 -17.89
CA GLY A 281 -1.81 -24.75 -19.19
C GLY A 281 -0.99 -23.62 -19.83
N ALA A 282 -1.05 -22.38 -19.33
CA ALA A 282 -0.24 -21.29 -19.84
C ALA A 282 1.22 -21.38 -19.31
N ASP A 283 2.19 -21.28 -20.21
CA ASP A 283 3.63 -21.27 -19.90
C ASP A 283 4.23 -19.93 -20.35
N VAL A 284 4.35 -19.01 -19.41
CA VAL A 284 4.90 -17.67 -19.65
C VAL A 284 6.38 -17.66 -19.35
N ARG A 285 7.19 -17.19 -20.31
CA ARG A 285 8.65 -17.17 -20.19
C ARG A 285 9.28 -15.85 -20.59
N VAL A 286 10.42 -15.54 -20.00
CA VAL A 286 11.28 -14.38 -20.35
C VAL A 286 12.68 -14.89 -20.68
N HIS A 287 13.23 -14.50 -21.81
CA HIS A 287 14.56 -14.87 -22.24
C HIS A 287 15.61 -14.02 -21.52
N GLU A 288 16.32 -14.61 -20.59
CA GLU A 288 17.44 -14.00 -19.90
C GLU A 288 18.76 -14.40 -20.54
N GLY A 289 19.73 -13.48 -20.54
CA GLY A 289 21.09 -13.75 -21.08
C GLY A 289 21.15 -14.00 -22.58
N TRP A 290 20.18 -13.56 -23.34
CA TRP A 290 20.10 -13.76 -24.80
C TRP A 290 21.30 -13.22 -25.60
N ARG A 291 22.13 -12.33 -25.00
CA ARG A 291 23.41 -11.85 -25.58
C ARG A 291 24.55 -12.87 -25.49
N LEU A 292 24.42 -13.87 -24.63
CA LEU A 292 25.37 -14.93 -24.42
C LEU A 292 25.20 -16.02 -25.50
N PRO A 293 26.21 -16.84 -25.77
CA PRO A 293 26.11 -17.96 -26.73
C PRO A 293 24.96 -18.92 -26.35
N LYS A 294 24.34 -19.56 -27.38
CA LYS A 294 23.40 -20.66 -27.14
C LYS A 294 24.15 -21.79 -26.38
N GLY A 295 23.59 -22.26 -25.28
CA GLY A 295 24.20 -23.28 -24.43
C GLY A 295 24.95 -22.74 -23.20
N ASP A 296 25.15 -21.43 -23.08
CA ASP A 296 25.63 -20.83 -21.86
C ASP A 296 24.53 -21.00 -20.74
N GLN A 297 24.97 -21.38 -19.54
CA GLN A 297 24.06 -21.60 -18.41
C GLN A 297 23.22 -20.39 -18.01
N HIS A 298 23.64 -19.18 -18.41
CA HIS A 298 22.94 -17.92 -18.16
C HIS A 298 22.06 -17.48 -19.33
N ASN A 299 22.09 -18.18 -20.47
CA ASN A 299 21.22 -17.98 -21.62
C ASN A 299 20.07 -18.99 -21.59
N PHE A 300 18.95 -18.61 -21.01
CA PHE A 300 17.83 -19.51 -20.84
C PHE A 300 16.47 -18.79 -20.79
N LEU A 301 15.42 -19.53 -21.06
CA LEU A 301 14.03 -19.06 -20.91
C LEU A 301 13.58 -19.25 -19.47
N ARG A 302 13.48 -18.17 -18.73
CA ARG A 302 12.98 -18.19 -17.35
C ARG A 302 11.47 -18.30 -17.34
N LYS A 303 10.95 -19.29 -16.65
CA LYS A 303 9.52 -19.46 -16.41
C LYS A 303 9.03 -18.38 -15.42
N ILE A 304 7.91 -17.76 -15.74
CA ILE A 304 7.19 -16.80 -14.90
C ILE A 304 5.97 -17.51 -14.34
N SER A 305 5.93 -17.66 -13.04
CA SER A 305 4.87 -18.43 -12.36
C SER A 305 3.79 -17.56 -11.69
N GLY A 306 3.99 -16.24 -11.70
CA GLY A 306 3.14 -15.32 -10.93
C GLY A 306 3.52 -15.27 -9.45
N LEU A 307 2.93 -14.31 -8.74
CA LEU A 307 3.24 -14.06 -7.34
C LEU A 307 2.72 -15.19 -6.43
N GLU A 308 1.55 -15.76 -6.72
CA GLU A 308 0.93 -16.81 -5.91
C GLU A 308 1.83 -18.04 -5.75
N ALA A 309 2.43 -18.51 -6.86
CA ALA A 309 3.31 -19.68 -6.83
C ALA A 309 4.53 -19.45 -5.93
N TRP A 310 5.10 -18.23 -5.96
CA TRP A 310 6.22 -17.87 -5.11
C TRP A 310 5.81 -17.74 -3.64
N LEU A 311 4.64 -17.15 -3.36
CA LEU A 311 4.10 -17.01 -2.00
C LEU A 311 3.76 -18.37 -1.38
N ASN A 312 3.30 -19.33 -2.18
CA ASN A 312 2.91 -20.66 -1.72
C ASN A 312 4.08 -21.65 -1.64
N ASP A 313 5.28 -21.30 -2.14
CA ASP A 313 6.48 -22.13 -1.99
C ASP A 313 6.84 -22.26 -0.50
N PRO A 314 6.96 -23.47 0.07
CA PRO A 314 7.36 -23.65 1.46
C PRO A 314 8.72 -23.04 1.84
N LYS A 315 9.60 -22.77 0.86
CA LYS A 315 10.86 -22.07 1.06
C LYS A 315 10.66 -20.59 1.40
N ASN A 316 9.57 -20.00 0.94
CA ASN A 316 9.29 -18.57 1.12
C ASN A 316 8.22 -18.35 2.19
N ARG A 317 7.24 -19.26 2.29
CA ARG A 317 6.09 -19.15 3.18
C ARG A 317 6.38 -19.71 4.56
N PHE A 318 6.15 -18.90 5.59
CA PHE A 318 6.10 -19.33 6.98
C PHE A 318 4.67 -19.75 7.36
N ASP A 319 3.70 -18.86 7.08
CA ASP A 319 2.28 -19.12 7.36
C ASP A 319 1.40 -18.33 6.37
N SER A 320 0.14 -18.73 6.23
CA SER A 320 -0.82 -18.03 5.36
C SER A 320 -2.26 -18.38 5.73
N GLY A 321 -3.20 -17.53 5.32
CA GLY A 321 -4.61 -17.76 5.51
C GLY A 321 -5.46 -16.69 4.84
N SER A 322 -6.74 -16.71 5.16
CA SER A 322 -7.69 -15.72 4.64
C SER A 322 -8.66 -15.25 5.73
N VAL A 323 -9.19 -14.04 5.53
CA VAL A 323 -10.20 -13.42 6.38
C VAL A 323 -11.34 -12.94 5.47
N PRO A 324 -12.57 -13.42 5.65
CA PRO A 324 -13.71 -12.90 4.91
C PRO A 324 -14.01 -11.46 5.34
N LEU A 325 -14.26 -10.60 4.37
CA LEU A 325 -14.65 -9.19 4.54
C LEU A 325 -16.01 -8.95 3.87
N SER A 326 -16.60 -7.80 4.09
CA SER A 326 -17.82 -7.40 3.38
C SER A 326 -17.55 -7.19 1.90
N GLY A 327 -18.04 -8.11 1.07
CA GLY A 327 -17.87 -8.10 -0.39
C GLY A 327 -16.45 -8.37 -0.89
N ALA A 328 -15.59 -8.98 -0.06
CA ALA A 328 -14.23 -9.34 -0.44
C ALA A 328 -13.64 -10.41 0.48
N THR A 329 -12.54 -11.01 0.06
CA THR A 329 -11.70 -11.89 0.89
C THR A 329 -10.28 -11.35 0.97
N ALA A 330 -9.76 -11.15 2.17
CA ALA A 330 -8.38 -10.77 2.39
C ALA A 330 -7.50 -12.01 2.60
N HIS A 331 -6.60 -12.26 1.67
CA HIS A 331 -5.60 -13.32 1.76
C HIS A 331 -4.30 -12.74 2.34
N TRP A 332 -3.68 -13.43 3.29
CA TRP A 332 -2.46 -12.99 3.93
C TRP A 332 -1.39 -14.08 3.93
N TRP A 333 -0.13 -13.67 3.83
CA TRP A 333 1.05 -14.52 3.92
C TRP A 333 2.05 -13.89 4.88
N ILE A 334 2.68 -14.75 5.68
CA ILE A 334 3.88 -14.42 6.44
C ILE A 334 5.06 -15.10 5.74
N LEU A 335 6.03 -14.33 5.34
CA LEU A 335 7.24 -14.84 4.70
C LEU A 335 8.23 -15.35 5.75
N ARG A 336 9.03 -16.33 5.38
CA ARG A 336 10.19 -16.76 6.16
C ARG A 336 11.21 -15.62 6.21
N GLU A 337 12.06 -15.60 7.23
CA GLU A 337 13.12 -14.60 7.38
C GLU A 337 14.18 -14.70 6.27
N ASP A 338 14.46 -15.93 5.84
CA ASP A 338 15.41 -16.28 4.81
C ASP A 338 14.82 -16.31 3.39
N ALA A 339 13.57 -15.87 3.19
CA ALA A 339 12.95 -15.82 1.88
C ALA A 339 13.71 -14.89 0.93
N ASP A 340 14.03 -15.37 -0.29
CA ASP A 340 14.75 -14.57 -1.30
C ASP A 340 13.83 -13.56 -1.98
N THR A 341 13.63 -12.43 -1.34
CA THR A 341 12.84 -11.30 -1.86
C THR A 341 13.52 -10.58 -3.03
N ASN A 342 14.79 -10.91 -3.35
CA ASN A 342 15.55 -10.32 -4.46
C ASN A 342 15.60 -11.22 -5.71
N SER A 343 14.96 -12.38 -5.68
CA SER A 343 15.00 -13.38 -6.78
C SER A 343 14.47 -12.86 -8.13
N GLY A 344 13.72 -11.75 -8.15
CA GLY A 344 12.98 -11.26 -9.33
C GLY A 344 11.58 -11.87 -9.46
N HIS A 345 11.22 -12.80 -8.61
CA HIS A 345 9.86 -13.37 -8.50
C HIS A 345 8.97 -12.61 -7.52
N TYR A 346 9.56 -11.80 -6.68
CA TYR A 346 8.86 -11.06 -5.64
C TYR A 346 9.00 -9.54 -5.86
N PRO A 347 7.93 -8.76 -5.72
CA PRO A 347 8.02 -7.30 -5.71
C PRO A 347 8.73 -6.82 -4.44
N THR A 348 8.85 -5.53 -4.27
CA THR A 348 9.42 -4.95 -3.05
C THR A 348 8.61 -5.39 -1.81
N PRO A 349 9.23 -5.73 -0.67
CA PRO A 349 8.55 -6.16 0.56
C PRO A 349 7.48 -5.19 1.06
N GLY A 350 6.54 -5.70 1.86
CA GLY A 350 5.42 -4.94 2.38
C GLY A 350 4.33 -4.71 1.34
N VAL A 351 3.89 -5.78 0.67
CA VAL A 351 2.92 -5.73 -0.43
C VAL A 351 1.49 -5.72 0.09
N VAL A 352 0.70 -4.77 -0.39
CA VAL A 352 -0.77 -4.80 -0.30
C VAL A 352 -1.33 -4.52 -1.69
N ALA A 353 -2.25 -5.35 -2.16
CA ALA A 353 -2.84 -5.21 -3.50
C ALA A 353 -4.28 -5.70 -3.52
N ALA A 354 -5.04 -5.31 -4.55
CA ALA A 354 -6.31 -5.93 -4.90
C ALA A 354 -6.07 -7.00 -5.98
N LEU A 355 -6.77 -8.12 -5.91
CA LEU A 355 -6.73 -9.19 -6.90
C LEU A 355 -8.02 -9.21 -7.71
N TRP A 356 -7.90 -9.16 -9.03
CA TRP A 356 -9.04 -9.33 -9.93
C TRP A 356 -8.61 -9.99 -11.24
N GLN A 357 -9.33 -11.01 -11.67
CA GLN A 357 -9.06 -11.75 -12.91
C GLN A 357 -7.59 -12.20 -13.04
N ASN A 358 -7.01 -12.73 -11.96
CA ASN A 358 -5.61 -13.19 -11.87
C ASN A 358 -4.54 -12.09 -11.88
N GLU A 359 -4.92 -10.82 -11.92
CA GLU A 359 -4.01 -9.68 -11.95
C GLU A 359 -4.09 -8.85 -10.66
N LEU A 360 -2.98 -8.20 -10.31
CA LEU A 360 -2.87 -7.33 -9.15
C LEU A 360 -3.12 -5.87 -9.54
N TYR A 361 -3.98 -5.22 -8.77
CA TYR A 361 -4.34 -3.81 -8.89
C TYR A 361 -4.06 -3.07 -7.59
N ASP A 362 -4.00 -1.75 -7.62
CA ASP A 362 -3.74 -0.91 -6.44
C ASP A 362 -2.51 -1.35 -5.65
N VAL A 363 -1.50 -1.88 -6.35
CA VAL A 363 -0.31 -2.46 -5.73
C VAL A 363 0.46 -1.40 -4.97
N ALA A 364 0.47 -1.52 -3.66
CA ALA A 364 1.28 -0.73 -2.75
C ALA A 364 2.42 -1.58 -2.20
N VAL A 365 3.65 -1.12 -2.40
CA VAL A 365 4.87 -1.70 -1.83
C VAL A 365 5.50 -0.69 -0.87
N ALA A 366 6.48 -1.10 -0.07
CA ALA A 366 7.14 -0.18 0.85
C ALA A 366 7.68 1.08 0.11
N PRO A 367 7.49 2.32 0.65
CA PRO A 367 6.92 2.63 1.96
C PRO A 367 5.38 2.66 2.00
N ALA A 368 4.69 2.89 0.86
CA ALA A 368 3.22 3.01 0.79
C ALA A 368 2.50 1.73 1.26
N GLY A 369 3.03 0.55 0.93
CA GLY A 369 2.52 -0.74 1.39
C GLY A 369 2.58 -0.88 2.90
N ASN A 370 3.63 -0.37 3.55
CA ASN A 370 3.74 -0.37 5.00
C ASN A 370 2.64 0.48 5.65
N ILE A 371 2.32 1.65 5.07
CA ILE A 371 1.23 2.50 5.55
C ILE A 371 -0.10 1.77 5.43
N ARG A 372 -0.33 1.10 4.32
CA ARG A 372 -1.55 0.32 4.10
C ARG A 372 -1.62 -0.90 5.05
N LEU A 373 -0.52 -1.61 5.29
CA LEU A 373 -0.45 -2.70 6.28
C LEU A 373 -0.76 -2.20 7.70
N GLN A 374 -0.28 -1.01 8.08
CA GLN A 374 -0.61 -0.40 9.36
C GLN A 374 -2.11 -0.12 9.51
N SER A 375 -2.77 0.35 8.45
CA SER A 375 -4.24 0.53 8.48
C SER A 375 -4.98 -0.80 8.63
N PHE A 376 -4.45 -1.92 8.12
CA PHE A 376 -4.93 -3.28 8.38
C PHE A 376 -4.52 -3.84 9.76
N GLY A 377 -3.83 -3.07 10.60
CA GLY A 377 -3.43 -3.45 11.96
C GLY A 377 -2.09 -4.18 12.06
N VAL A 378 -1.34 -4.32 10.96
CA VAL A 378 0.00 -4.90 10.96
C VAL A 378 1.02 -3.78 11.17
N VAL A 379 1.49 -3.58 12.40
CA VAL A 379 2.35 -2.44 12.80
C VAL A 379 3.83 -2.81 12.96
N PHE A 380 4.15 -4.11 13.08
CA PHE A 380 5.51 -4.65 13.15
C PHE A 380 5.64 -5.86 12.22
N GLY A 381 6.87 -6.19 11.82
CA GLY A 381 7.13 -7.31 10.93
C GLY A 381 6.62 -7.14 9.50
N MET A 382 6.26 -5.92 9.08
CA MET A 382 5.63 -5.60 7.79
C MET A 382 6.42 -6.09 6.58
N LYS A 383 7.76 -6.15 6.65
CA LYS A 383 8.61 -6.67 5.56
C LYS A 383 8.30 -8.14 5.22
N ARG A 384 7.77 -8.89 6.18
CA ARG A 384 7.44 -10.31 6.03
C ARG A 384 5.97 -10.54 5.70
N VAL A 385 5.15 -9.50 5.60
CA VAL A 385 3.71 -9.63 5.39
C VAL A 385 3.33 -9.23 3.98
N VAL A 386 2.53 -10.07 3.33
CA VAL A 386 1.84 -9.79 2.07
C VAL A 386 0.34 -9.89 2.35
N LEU A 387 -0.42 -8.91 1.89
CA LEU A 387 -1.87 -8.86 2.03
C LEU A 387 -2.49 -8.59 0.65
N ILE A 388 -3.36 -9.48 0.20
CA ILE A 388 -4.04 -9.36 -1.08
C ILE A 388 -5.54 -9.47 -0.83
N VAL A 389 -6.29 -8.45 -1.24
CA VAL A 389 -7.75 -8.43 -1.11
C VAL A 389 -8.37 -8.75 -2.46
N GLU A 390 -9.18 -9.81 -2.50
CA GLU A 390 -9.92 -10.25 -3.67
C GLU A 390 -11.39 -9.86 -3.49
N PRO A 391 -11.89 -8.84 -4.22
CA PRO A 391 -13.31 -8.48 -4.20
C PRO A 391 -14.17 -9.60 -4.74
N ASP A 392 -15.32 -9.85 -4.12
CA ASP A 392 -16.27 -10.87 -4.57
C ASP A 392 -16.94 -10.42 -5.88
N SER A 393 -17.13 -11.35 -6.80
CA SER A 393 -17.83 -11.07 -8.07
C SER A 393 -19.28 -10.60 -7.89
N THR A 394 -19.86 -10.85 -6.72
CA THR A 394 -21.23 -10.44 -6.34
C THR A 394 -21.29 -9.08 -5.65
N ALA A 395 -20.16 -8.47 -5.32
CA ALA A 395 -20.11 -7.19 -4.60
C ALA A 395 -20.53 -5.99 -5.47
N GLY A 396 -20.46 -6.13 -6.80
CA GLY A 396 -20.82 -5.10 -7.76
C GLY A 396 -20.04 -5.21 -9.06
N SER A 397 -20.21 -4.23 -9.96
CA SER A 397 -19.44 -4.16 -11.21
C SER A 397 -18.02 -3.70 -10.93
N LEU A 398 -17.05 -4.55 -11.26
CA LEU A 398 -15.63 -4.25 -11.16
C LEU A 398 -15.08 -3.77 -12.51
N THR A 399 -14.46 -2.61 -12.50
CA THR A 399 -13.83 -2.02 -13.70
C THR A 399 -12.43 -1.54 -13.34
N SER A 400 -11.57 -1.37 -14.34
CA SER A 400 -10.24 -0.79 -14.12
C SER A 400 -10.07 0.53 -14.86
N ASN A 401 -9.19 1.40 -14.35
CA ASN A 401 -8.80 2.61 -15.08
C ASN A 401 -8.05 2.28 -16.39
N THR A 402 -7.86 3.27 -17.26
CA THR A 402 -7.15 3.12 -18.55
C THR A 402 -5.71 2.62 -18.37
N ALA A 403 -5.03 3.04 -17.33
CA ALA A 403 -3.67 2.61 -16.98
C ALA A 403 -3.63 1.17 -16.44
N ARG A 404 -4.76 0.52 -16.20
CA ARG A 404 -4.84 -0.81 -15.60
C ARG A 404 -4.12 -0.94 -14.24
N THR A 405 -4.03 0.15 -13.50
CA THR A 405 -3.35 0.18 -12.19
C THR A 405 -4.30 0.19 -11.03
N THR A 406 -5.49 0.77 -11.21
CA THR A 406 -6.49 0.96 -10.16
C THR A 406 -7.77 0.20 -10.51
N LEU A 407 -8.36 -0.45 -9.52
CA LEU A 407 -9.64 -1.12 -9.63
C LEU A 407 -10.74 -0.25 -9.02
N LEU A 408 -11.88 -0.21 -9.68
CA LEU A 408 -13.07 0.51 -9.25
C LEU A 408 -14.21 -0.46 -9.02
N LEU A 409 -14.93 -0.28 -7.92
CA LEU A 409 -16.17 -1.01 -7.60
C LEU A 409 -17.35 -0.06 -7.80
N ASN A 410 -18.25 -0.40 -8.73
CA ASN A 410 -19.38 0.47 -9.11
C ASN A 410 -18.95 1.90 -9.50
N SER A 411 -17.82 2.03 -10.21
CA SER A 411 -17.16 3.28 -10.61
C SER A 411 -16.58 4.12 -9.47
N GLU A 412 -16.58 3.62 -8.23
CA GLU A 412 -15.97 4.25 -7.06
C GLU A 412 -14.66 3.53 -6.66
N PRO A 413 -13.74 4.20 -5.99
CA PRO A 413 -12.55 3.56 -5.44
C PRO A 413 -12.89 2.40 -4.50
N LEU A 414 -12.02 1.38 -4.44
CA LEU A 414 -12.22 0.25 -3.53
C LEU A 414 -12.32 0.73 -2.07
N PRO A 415 -13.19 0.12 -1.23
CA PRO A 415 -13.42 0.52 0.16
C PRO A 415 -12.30 0.02 1.10
N TRP A 416 -11.07 0.44 0.84
CA TRP A 416 -9.89 0.01 1.60
C TRP A 416 -9.99 0.27 3.10
N THR A 417 -10.63 1.37 3.49
CA THR A 417 -10.80 1.76 4.90
C THR A 417 -11.71 0.78 5.64
N ASP A 418 -12.85 0.45 5.04
CA ASP A 418 -13.84 -0.46 5.64
C ASP A 418 -13.27 -1.88 5.74
N TRP A 419 -12.62 -2.35 4.68
CA TRP A 419 -11.92 -3.64 4.68
C TRP A 419 -10.81 -3.71 5.74
N ALA A 420 -10.05 -2.62 5.91
CA ALA A 420 -9.01 -2.55 6.92
C ALA A 420 -9.59 -2.61 8.34
N GLU A 421 -10.73 -1.95 8.59
CA GLU A 421 -11.41 -1.98 9.89
C GLU A 421 -11.91 -3.38 10.22
N GLU A 422 -12.59 -4.03 9.28
CA GLU A 422 -13.07 -5.40 9.46
C GLU A 422 -11.93 -6.41 9.65
N PHE A 423 -10.84 -6.28 8.90
CA PHE A 423 -9.66 -7.15 9.05
C PHE A 423 -9.02 -6.99 10.43
N ARG A 424 -8.88 -5.75 10.94
CA ARG A 424 -8.37 -5.49 12.30
C ARG A 424 -9.21 -6.14 13.37
N ALA A 425 -10.54 -6.06 13.22
CA ALA A 425 -11.46 -6.69 14.17
C ALA A 425 -11.29 -8.22 14.25
N ARG A 426 -10.82 -8.84 13.14
CA ARG A 426 -10.62 -10.29 12.99
C ARG A 426 -9.15 -10.66 12.75
N LEU A 427 -8.21 -9.85 13.24
CA LEU A 427 -6.78 -10.01 12.98
C LEU A 427 -6.31 -11.44 13.32
N PRO A 428 -5.72 -12.19 12.37
CA PRO A 428 -5.27 -13.55 12.56
C PRO A 428 -4.22 -13.70 13.67
N ALA A 429 -4.31 -14.77 14.45
CA ALA A 429 -3.38 -15.05 15.54
C ALA A 429 -1.90 -15.14 15.08
N PRO A 430 -1.55 -15.75 13.92
CA PRO A 430 -0.18 -15.77 13.44
C PRO A 430 0.40 -14.38 13.15
N LEU A 431 -0.41 -13.46 12.59
CA LEU A 431 0.02 -12.08 12.36
C LEU A 431 0.24 -11.34 13.68
N ARG A 432 -0.63 -11.57 14.67
CA ARG A 432 -0.49 -11.01 16.01
C ARG A 432 0.81 -11.49 16.67
N LYS A 433 1.09 -12.79 16.58
CA LYS A 433 2.33 -13.38 17.09
C LYS A 433 3.57 -12.82 16.39
N LEU A 434 3.56 -12.69 15.05
CA LEU A 434 4.65 -12.05 14.31
C LEU A 434 4.91 -10.62 14.79
N MET A 435 3.86 -9.85 15.05
CA MET A 435 3.99 -8.49 15.56
C MET A 435 4.58 -8.45 16.95
N GLU A 436 4.17 -9.35 17.83
CA GLU A 436 4.72 -9.47 19.20
C GLU A 436 6.20 -9.85 19.20
N GLU A 437 6.60 -10.77 18.31
CA GLU A 437 8.00 -11.18 18.12
C GLU A 437 8.86 -10.08 17.49
N SER A 438 8.30 -9.29 16.58
CA SER A 438 8.99 -8.20 15.86
C SER A 438 8.93 -6.86 16.58
N ALA A 439 8.08 -6.73 17.61
CA ALA A 439 8.02 -5.52 18.41
C ALA A 439 9.27 -5.38 19.28
N PRO A 440 9.85 -4.18 19.42
CA PRO A 440 10.93 -3.96 20.38
C PRO A 440 10.41 -4.32 21.77
N LYS A 441 11.28 -4.87 22.60
CA LYS A 441 10.94 -5.24 23.98
C LYS A 441 10.37 -4.01 24.67
N THR A 442 9.13 -4.12 25.13
CA THR A 442 8.43 -3.04 25.85
C THR A 442 9.20 -2.66 27.11
N MET A 443 9.24 -1.36 27.39
CA MET A 443 9.79 -0.86 28.65
C MET A 443 9.07 -1.49 29.86
N ASP A 444 9.82 -1.61 30.95
CA ASP A 444 9.41 -2.18 32.23
C ASP A 444 7.98 -1.75 32.63
N PRO A 445 7.13 -2.66 33.15
CA PRO A 445 5.81 -2.34 33.69
C PRO A 445 5.81 -1.20 34.73
N ASP A 446 6.89 -1.05 35.49
CA ASP A 446 7.09 0.03 36.47
C ASP A 446 7.24 1.39 35.81
N HIS A 447 7.83 1.46 34.62
CA HIS A 447 7.93 2.69 33.84
C HIS A 447 6.54 3.15 33.37
N ARG A 448 5.70 2.23 32.88
CA ARG A 448 4.30 2.53 32.48
C ARG A 448 3.47 3.03 33.64
N LYS A 449 3.64 2.45 34.83
CA LYS A 449 2.98 2.91 36.05
C LYS A 449 3.43 4.32 36.45
N SER A 450 4.74 4.60 36.39
CA SER A 450 5.29 5.93 36.63
C SER A 450 4.77 6.98 35.63
N LEU A 451 4.62 6.63 34.35
CA LEU A 451 4.01 7.50 33.34
C LEU A 451 2.53 7.75 33.64
N LEU A 452 1.78 6.71 34.00
CA LEU A 452 0.37 6.84 34.41
C LEU A 452 0.20 7.78 35.59
N ASP A 453 1.07 7.67 36.61
CA ASP A 453 0.99 8.52 37.79
C ASP A 453 1.33 9.98 37.48
N ARG A 454 2.27 10.23 36.56
CA ARG A 454 2.56 11.59 36.07
C ARG A 454 1.41 12.15 35.23
N LEU A 455 0.80 11.32 34.37
CA LEU A 455 -0.33 11.71 33.51
C LEU A 455 -1.62 11.90 34.31
N LYS A 456 -1.80 11.24 35.47
CA LYS A 456 -2.97 11.50 36.35
C LYS A 456 -3.04 12.97 36.77
N GLY A 457 -1.89 13.61 37.05
CA GLY A 457 -1.83 15.04 37.36
C GLY A 457 -2.21 15.94 36.18
N VAL A 458 -2.01 15.45 34.95
CA VAL A 458 -2.28 16.20 33.71
C VAL A 458 -3.63 15.81 33.11
N ALA A 459 -4.16 14.62 33.39
CA ALA A 459 -5.43 14.12 32.88
C ALA A 459 -6.61 15.03 33.22
N ASP A 460 -6.55 15.70 34.36
CA ASP A 460 -7.54 16.68 34.74
C ASP A 460 -7.54 17.93 33.86
N LEU A 461 -6.39 18.31 33.28
CA LEU A 461 -6.29 19.43 32.33
C LEU A 461 -7.00 19.10 31.00
N PHE A 462 -7.08 17.84 30.60
CA PHE A 462 -7.79 17.40 29.40
C PHE A 462 -9.32 17.28 29.62
N ARG A 463 -9.78 17.22 30.86
CA ARG A 463 -11.20 17.21 31.21
C ARG A 463 -11.82 18.57 31.22
N PHE A 464 -11.05 19.61 31.49
CA PHE A 464 -11.55 20.94 31.39
C PHE A 464 -11.69 21.34 29.94
N SER A 465 -12.86 21.46 29.53
CA SER A 465 -13.35 22.01 28.30
C SER A 465 -12.85 23.45 28.12
N ARG A 466 -11.53 23.62 27.97
CA ARG A 466 -10.95 24.85 27.42
C ARG A 466 -11.57 25.23 26.09
N TYR A 467 -12.17 24.25 25.47
CA TYR A 467 -12.71 24.29 24.12
C TYR A 467 -14.22 24.19 24.07
N GLN A 468 -14.93 24.15 25.23
CA GLN A 468 -16.34 24.41 25.22
C GLN A 468 -16.50 25.92 24.98
N ALA A 469 -17.13 26.26 23.85
CA ALA A 469 -17.55 27.63 23.60
C ALA A 469 -18.29 28.12 24.85
N SER A 470 -17.81 29.19 25.47
CA SER A 470 -18.53 29.85 26.57
C SER A 470 -19.92 30.19 26.06
N ARG A 471 -20.95 29.43 26.45
CA ARG A 471 -22.31 29.90 26.30
C ARG A 471 -22.40 31.16 27.16
N ARG A 472 -22.57 32.30 26.53
CA ARG A 472 -22.86 33.53 27.23
C ARG A 472 -24.09 33.30 28.09
N GLY A 473 -23.91 33.29 29.41
CA GLY A 473 -24.92 33.60 30.37
C GLY A 473 -25.64 32.45 31.04
N THR A 474 -25.01 31.38 31.51
CA THR A 474 -25.53 30.68 32.71
C THR A 474 -24.49 29.71 33.22
N VAL A 475 -23.87 30.05 34.33
CA VAL A 475 -23.09 29.10 35.12
C VAL A 475 -24.07 28.43 36.09
N GLN A 476 -24.76 27.41 35.63
CA GLN A 476 -25.21 26.32 36.50
C GLN A 476 -24.49 25.07 36.00
N ALA A 477 -23.47 24.68 36.72
CA ALA A 477 -22.83 23.39 36.55
C ALA A 477 -23.80 22.32 37.06
N ASP A 478 -24.61 21.79 36.16
CA ASP A 478 -25.37 20.57 36.41
C ASP A 478 -24.37 19.40 36.18
N PRO A 479 -24.11 18.57 37.24
CA PRO A 479 -23.14 17.47 37.12
C PRO A 479 -23.56 16.38 36.15
N ASP A 480 -24.80 16.35 35.68
CA ASP A 480 -25.34 15.29 34.82
C ASP A 480 -25.41 15.67 33.32
N SER A 481 -24.98 16.89 32.91
CA SER A 481 -25.12 17.38 31.52
C SER A 481 -23.94 17.03 30.60
N VAL A 482 -23.06 16.10 30.98
CA VAL A 482 -21.85 15.75 30.19
C VAL A 482 -22.15 14.79 29.02
N THR A 483 -23.40 14.32 28.87
CA THR A 483 -23.73 13.29 27.86
C THR A 483 -24.69 13.71 26.75
N SER A 484 -25.15 14.97 26.71
CA SER A 484 -26.10 15.37 25.66
C SER A 484 -25.84 16.80 25.18
N GLY A 485 -24.79 16.96 24.40
CA GLY A 485 -24.38 18.24 23.85
C GLY A 485 -24.44 18.34 22.33
N PHE A 486 -25.38 17.70 21.66
CA PHE A 486 -25.71 17.99 20.27
C PHE A 486 -27.02 18.72 20.20
N ALA A 487 -26.98 20.04 20.21
CA ALA A 487 -28.10 20.86 19.75
C ALA A 487 -28.01 20.96 18.22
N ASN A 488 -29.08 20.59 17.53
CA ASN A 488 -29.24 20.78 16.09
C ASN A 488 -29.01 22.25 15.71
N PRO A 489 -28.27 22.53 14.66
CA PRO A 489 -28.18 23.90 14.14
C PRO A 489 -29.46 24.20 13.35
N GLY A 490 -30.37 24.92 13.94
CA GLY A 490 -31.60 25.35 13.22
C GLY A 490 -32.74 25.84 14.05
N GLU A 491 -32.70 25.87 15.37
CA GLU A 491 -33.77 26.46 16.17
C GLU A 491 -33.32 27.79 16.80
N GLU A 492 -33.74 28.88 16.18
CA GLU A 492 -33.76 30.23 16.78
C GLU A 492 -34.82 30.24 17.88
N VAL A 493 -34.40 30.16 19.15
CA VAL A 493 -35.28 30.40 20.29
C VAL A 493 -35.30 31.89 20.53
N VAL A 494 -36.41 32.53 20.15
CA VAL A 494 -36.74 33.92 20.49
C VAL A 494 -37.23 33.96 21.93
N ASP A 495 -36.42 34.53 22.84
CA ASP A 495 -36.83 34.80 24.21
C ASP A 495 -37.87 35.92 24.26
N PRO A 496 -38.94 35.80 25.05
CA PRO A 496 -39.91 36.87 25.27
C PRO A 496 -39.29 38.00 26.13
N PRO A 497 -39.69 39.27 25.92
CA PRO A 497 -39.11 40.41 26.60
C PRO A 497 -39.49 40.45 28.07
N GLN A 498 -38.49 40.56 28.96
CA GLN A 498 -38.68 40.76 30.40
C GLN A 498 -38.90 42.28 30.69
N PRO A 499 -39.77 42.61 31.68
CA PRO A 499 -40.00 44.01 32.07
C PRO A 499 -38.79 44.57 32.87
N PRO A 500 -38.62 45.90 32.91
CA PRO A 500 -37.47 46.54 33.53
C PRO A 500 -37.55 46.48 35.05
N GLU A 501 -36.53 45.97 35.73
CA GLU A 501 -36.34 46.07 37.18
C GLU A 501 -35.55 47.36 37.53
N GLU A 502 -36.03 48.03 38.56
CA GLU A 502 -35.50 49.27 39.15
C GLU A 502 -34.13 49.03 39.85
N PRO A 503 -33.28 50.04 39.97
CA PRO A 503 -31.94 49.90 40.51
C PRO A 503 -31.92 49.93 42.02
N SER A 504 -31.52 48.89 42.70
CA SER A 504 -31.18 48.91 44.13
C SER A 504 -29.71 49.25 44.32
N VAL A 505 -29.50 50.37 45.00
CA VAL A 505 -28.19 50.90 45.39
C VAL A 505 -27.71 50.20 46.65
N ASN A 506 -26.55 49.49 46.56
CA ASN A 506 -25.70 49.25 47.72
C ASN A 506 -24.22 49.19 47.30
N PRO A 507 -23.37 50.05 47.86
CA PRO A 507 -21.93 50.07 47.53
C PRO A 507 -21.17 49.13 48.46
N VAL A 508 -20.77 47.97 47.97
CA VAL A 508 -19.73 47.18 48.63
C VAL A 508 -18.43 47.33 47.83
N THR A 509 -17.59 48.16 48.33
CA THR A 509 -16.17 48.29 47.91
C THR A 509 -15.45 46.98 48.09
N ARG A 510 -15.32 46.19 47.02
CA ARG A 510 -14.39 45.09 46.95
C ARG A 510 -13.08 45.59 46.33
N THR A 511 -12.10 45.76 47.20
CA THR A 511 -10.70 45.91 46.81
C THR A 511 -10.26 44.71 45.96
N ARG A 512 -10.10 44.91 44.70
CA ARG A 512 -9.54 43.95 43.72
C ARG A 512 -8.05 43.75 44.06
N LYS A 513 -7.70 42.73 44.82
CA LYS A 513 -6.33 42.22 44.84
C LYS A 513 -6.02 41.68 43.45
N ARG A 514 -5.06 42.29 42.84
CA ARG A 514 -4.45 41.88 41.56
C ARG A 514 -3.75 40.54 41.86
N GLY A 515 -4.50 39.43 41.72
CA GLY A 515 -3.93 38.08 41.74
C GLY A 515 -3.24 37.84 40.41
N THR A 516 -1.96 37.49 40.47
CA THR A 516 -1.25 36.87 39.37
C THR A 516 -1.96 35.53 39.08
N GLY A 517 -2.89 35.55 38.12
CA GLY A 517 -3.65 34.36 37.70
C GLY A 517 -2.69 33.34 37.06
N GLY A 518 -2.04 32.55 37.88
CA GLY A 518 -1.21 31.44 37.47
C GLY A 518 -1.88 30.10 37.86
N ALA A 519 -1.39 29.00 37.32
CA ALA A 519 -1.83 27.67 37.62
C ALA A 519 -1.95 27.39 39.16
N ALA A 520 -1.17 28.11 39.99
CA ALA A 520 -1.18 27.99 41.44
C ALA A 520 -2.53 28.41 42.05
N ASP A 521 -3.20 29.49 41.56
CA ASP A 521 -4.51 29.91 42.07
C ASP A 521 -5.62 28.91 41.75
N TYR A 522 -5.49 28.26 40.63
CA TYR A 522 -6.42 27.20 40.22
C TYR A 522 -6.29 25.96 41.12
N PHE A 523 -5.08 25.55 41.46
CA PHE A 523 -4.83 24.43 42.39
C PHE A 523 -5.29 24.73 43.81
N THR A 524 -5.22 25.99 44.25
CA THR A 524 -5.68 26.42 45.57
C THR A 524 -7.19 26.42 45.66
N GLN A 525 -7.90 26.85 44.62
CA GLN A 525 -9.37 26.77 44.58
C GLN A 525 -9.89 25.32 44.56
N ARG A 526 -9.15 24.41 43.94
CA ARG A 526 -9.51 22.99 43.88
C ARG A 526 -9.20 22.26 45.19
N ALA A 527 -8.11 22.60 45.86
CA ALA A 527 -7.84 22.11 47.21
C ALA A 527 -8.95 22.51 48.20
N ALA A 528 -9.50 23.73 48.06
CA ALA A 528 -10.64 24.20 48.86
C ALA A 528 -11.94 23.47 48.48
N ALA A 529 -12.20 23.15 47.23
CA ALA A 529 -13.36 22.39 46.79
C ALA A 529 -13.31 20.91 47.28
N ASN A 530 -12.13 20.32 47.33
CA ASN A 530 -11.95 18.96 47.90
C ASN A 530 -12.11 18.93 49.41
N ALA A 531 -11.90 20.04 50.12
CA ALA A 531 -12.12 20.16 51.57
C ALA A 531 -13.62 20.21 51.98
N VAL A 532 -14.55 20.42 51.01
CA VAL A 532 -15.99 20.48 51.25
C VAL A 532 -16.71 19.15 50.97
N GLY A 533 -16.01 18.02 50.94
CA GLY A 533 -16.62 16.69 50.94
C GLY A 533 -17.35 16.28 49.68
N VAL A 534 -17.05 16.89 48.53
CA VAL A 534 -17.50 16.38 47.23
C VAL A 534 -16.69 15.14 46.92
N GLN A 535 -17.30 13.98 46.95
CA GLN A 535 -16.66 12.71 46.56
C GLN A 535 -15.98 12.89 45.19
N ALA A 536 -14.67 12.75 45.19
CA ALA A 536 -13.90 12.78 43.97
C ALA A 536 -14.34 11.59 43.12
N ARG A 537 -15.10 11.89 42.04
CA ARG A 537 -15.47 10.91 41.03
C ARG A 537 -14.16 10.34 40.46
N GLU A 538 -14.02 9.03 40.51
CA GLU A 538 -12.85 8.30 40.03
C GLU A 538 -12.49 8.76 38.60
N VAL A 539 -11.31 9.33 38.47
CA VAL A 539 -10.84 9.88 37.18
C VAL A 539 -10.56 8.72 36.25
N LYS A 540 -11.45 8.41 35.30
CA LYS A 540 -11.17 7.49 34.23
C LYS A 540 -9.93 8.04 33.48
N VAL A 541 -8.79 7.39 33.67
CA VAL A 541 -7.58 7.71 32.92
C VAL A 541 -7.87 7.48 31.43
N PRO A 542 -7.56 8.44 30.55
CA PRO A 542 -7.72 8.24 29.11
C PRO A 542 -6.97 6.99 28.67
N ASP A 543 -7.50 6.27 27.70
CA ASP A 543 -6.81 5.14 27.10
C ASP A 543 -5.49 5.62 26.49
N LEU A 544 -4.37 5.08 27.01
CA LEU A 544 -3.02 5.48 26.61
C LEU A 544 -2.57 4.70 25.38
N PRO A 545 -1.91 5.33 24.41
CA PRO A 545 -1.32 4.61 23.30
C PRO A 545 -0.27 3.62 23.78
N LYS A 546 -0.12 2.52 23.07
CA LYS A 546 1.02 1.62 23.24
C LYS A 546 2.25 2.29 22.66
N VAL A 547 3.29 2.50 23.48
CA VAL A 547 4.50 3.21 23.05
C VAL A 547 5.62 2.23 22.76
N TYR A 548 6.31 2.43 21.62
CA TYR A 548 7.47 1.66 21.21
C TYR A 548 8.59 2.59 20.74
N TRP A 549 9.76 2.45 21.33
CA TRP A 549 10.98 3.08 20.86
C TRP A 549 11.58 2.20 19.77
N VAL A 550 11.62 2.71 18.54
CA VAL A 550 12.03 1.96 17.34
C VAL A 550 13.35 2.49 16.80
N SER A 551 14.23 1.61 16.32
CA SER A 551 15.55 1.95 15.79
C SER A 551 15.88 1.12 14.55
N THR A 552 16.78 1.64 13.72
CA THR A 552 17.37 0.87 12.62
C THR A 552 18.36 -0.18 13.12
N SER A 553 18.98 0.06 14.29
CA SER A 553 19.99 -0.84 14.85
C SER A 553 19.44 -2.18 15.32
N ASP A 554 18.20 -2.22 15.80
CA ASP A 554 17.49 -3.45 16.20
C ASP A 554 16.48 -3.93 15.16
N SER A 555 16.47 -3.31 13.97
CA SER A 555 15.57 -3.61 12.86
C SER A 555 14.07 -3.42 13.17
N SER A 556 13.72 -2.76 14.28
CA SER A 556 12.34 -2.43 14.64
C SER A 556 11.77 -1.28 13.81
N ARG A 557 12.63 -0.49 13.14
CA ARG A 557 12.28 0.58 12.21
C ARG A 557 12.90 0.34 10.84
N ASN A 558 12.12 0.57 9.78
CA ASN A 558 12.67 0.63 8.42
C ASN A 558 13.45 1.93 8.21
N PRO A 559 14.54 1.94 7.40
CA PRO A 559 15.30 3.15 7.13
C PRO A 559 14.45 4.33 6.67
N ASP A 560 13.51 4.10 5.75
CA ASP A 560 12.64 5.13 5.16
C ASP A 560 11.46 5.54 6.05
N GLU A 561 11.21 4.82 7.15
CA GLU A 561 10.11 5.10 8.09
C GLU A 561 10.58 6.14 9.12
N ILE A 562 9.97 7.33 9.12
CA ILE A 562 10.27 8.43 10.07
C ILE A 562 11.77 8.77 10.22
N GLU A 563 12.54 8.77 9.12
CA GLU A 563 14.01 8.95 9.15
C GLU A 563 14.44 10.21 9.90
N ASP A 564 13.90 11.38 9.55
CA ASP A 564 14.18 12.67 10.19
C ASP A 564 13.01 13.18 11.07
N GLN A 565 12.18 12.26 11.59
CA GLN A 565 11.02 12.59 12.39
C GLN A 565 11.08 11.91 13.76
N ALA A 566 10.50 12.58 14.76
CA ALA A 566 10.59 12.12 16.15
C ALA A 566 9.65 10.94 16.45
N ALA A 567 8.45 10.93 15.87
CA ALA A 567 7.44 9.93 16.17
C ALA A 567 6.40 9.77 15.07
N LEU A 568 5.74 8.61 15.07
CA LEU A 568 4.59 8.26 14.24
C LEU A 568 3.48 7.73 15.14
N TYR A 569 2.31 8.35 15.12
CA TYR A 569 1.12 7.83 15.78
C TYR A 569 0.22 7.09 14.78
N ILE A 570 -0.09 5.85 15.07
CA ILE A 570 -0.98 4.99 14.27
C ILE A 570 -2.32 4.92 14.99
N GLU A 571 -3.25 5.76 14.57
CA GLU A 571 -4.56 5.91 15.23
C GLU A 571 -5.33 4.59 15.25
N SER A 572 -5.35 3.89 14.12
CA SER A 572 -6.06 2.63 13.94
C SER A 572 -5.66 1.51 14.91
N ALA A 573 -4.39 1.48 15.31
CA ALA A 573 -3.85 0.50 16.25
C ALA A 573 -3.62 1.07 17.65
N HIS A 574 -3.85 2.37 17.84
CA HIS A 574 -3.54 3.11 19.05
C HIS A 574 -2.09 2.92 19.51
N VAL A 575 -1.15 3.02 18.55
CA VAL A 575 0.28 2.81 18.73
C VAL A 575 1.06 4.10 18.45
N LEU A 576 1.97 4.46 19.34
CA LEU A 576 2.93 5.53 19.17
C LEU A 576 4.33 4.93 19.00
N LYS A 577 4.90 5.04 17.79
CA LYS A 577 6.29 4.68 17.51
C LYS A 577 7.17 5.91 17.68
N ILE A 578 8.19 5.85 18.53
CA ILE A 578 9.16 6.93 18.78
C ILE A 578 10.49 6.52 18.16
N ASN A 579 11.06 7.38 17.31
CA ASN A 579 12.32 7.14 16.64
C ASN A 579 13.52 7.33 17.60
N ALA A 580 14.08 6.23 18.06
CA ALA A 580 15.24 6.26 18.96
C ALA A 580 16.50 6.87 18.34
N ASP A 581 16.58 6.86 16.99
CA ASP A 581 17.70 7.39 16.21
C ASP A 581 17.56 8.89 15.91
N PHE A 582 16.42 9.51 16.29
CA PHE A 582 16.18 10.93 16.01
C PHE A 582 17.23 11.81 16.72
N ARG A 583 17.88 12.68 15.95
CA ARG A 583 19.05 13.46 16.37
C ARG A 583 18.86 14.25 17.67
N VAL A 584 17.66 14.80 17.92
CA VAL A 584 17.38 15.57 19.14
C VAL A 584 17.50 14.68 20.39
N PHE A 585 17.04 13.45 20.32
CA PHE A 585 17.11 12.49 21.44
C PHE A 585 18.53 12.01 21.62
N THR A 586 19.21 11.61 20.56
CA THR A 586 20.58 11.10 20.61
C THR A 586 21.57 12.17 21.07
N ASP A 587 21.42 13.42 20.63
CA ASP A 587 22.24 14.55 21.06
C ASP A 587 22.06 14.84 22.56
N MET A 588 20.80 14.87 23.04
CA MET A 588 20.53 15.14 24.46
C MET A 588 21.07 14.01 25.34
N ILE A 589 20.85 12.75 24.95
CA ILE A 589 21.38 11.58 25.66
C ILE A 589 22.91 11.66 25.72
N SER A 590 23.57 11.86 24.57
CA SER A 590 25.04 11.92 24.47
C SER A 590 25.63 13.07 25.30
N ARG A 591 24.95 14.23 25.35
CA ARG A 591 25.37 15.38 26.13
C ARG A 591 25.32 15.04 27.63
N TRP A 592 24.23 14.51 28.13
CA TRP A 592 24.07 14.16 29.52
C TRP A 592 24.93 12.96 29.94
N GLN A 593 25.14 11.98 29.06
CA GLN A 593 26.08 10.87 29.34
C GLN A 593 27.51 11.36 29.48
N ARG A 594 27.94 12.32 28.65
CA ARG A 594 29.28 12.95 28.82
C ARG A 594 29.38 13.73 30.13
N HIS A 595 28.33 14.42 30.54
CA HIS A 595 28.30 15.17 31.79
C HIS A 595 28.46 14.27 33.00
N TYR A 596 27.86 13.08 32.99
CA TYR A 596 27.94 12.11 34.10
C TYR A 596 28.87 10.91 33.79
N ALA A 597 29.81 11.05 32.87
CA ALA A 597 30.69 9.97 32.45
C ALA A 597 31.58 9.40 33.62
N HIS A 598 31.84 10.25 34.59
CA HIS A 598 32.63 9.87 35.79
C HIS A 598 31.88 8.96 36.77
N ILE A 599 30.56 8.78 36.60
CA ILE A 599 29.74 7.96 37.51
C ILE A 599 29.36 6.64 36.81
N PRO A 600 29.87 5.48 37.24
CA PRO A 600 29.53 4.20 36.63
C PRO A 600 28.03 3.91 36.68
N GLY A 601 27.43 3.47 35.56
CA GLY A 601 26.00 3.17 35.44
C GLY A 601 25.09 4.39 35.28
N ALA A 602 25.61 5.62 35.30
CA ALA A 602 24.81 6.80 35.04
C ALA A 602 24.24 6.84 33.61
N GLY A 603 24.95 6.24 32.63
CA GLY A 603 24.53 6.23 31.23
C GLY A 603 23.16 5.60 30.99
N VAL A 604 22.82 4.54 31.71
CA VAL A 604 21.50 3.89 31.64
C VAL A 604 20.43 4.83 32.19
N ILE A 605 20.66 5.40 33.38
CA ILE A 605 19.75 6.34 34.03
C ILE A 605 19.50 7.57 33.17
N VAL A 606 20.55 8.08 32.51
CA VAL A 606 20.43 9.20 31.55
C VAL A 606 19.52 8.84 30.41
N THR A 607 19.76 7.70 29.76
CA THR A 607 18.96 7.26 28.60
C THR A 607 17.49 7.07 28.97
N GLU A 608 17.22 6.38 30.08
CA GLU A 608 15.85 6.19 30.58
C GLU A 608 15.16 7.51 30.91
N THR A 609 15.85 8.42 31.58
CA THR A 609 15.29 9.69 32.02
C THR A 609 14.96 10.57 30.81
N VAL A 610 15.85 10.69 29.85
CA VAL A 610 15.62 11.48 28.61
C VAL A 610 14.46 10.88 27.83
N ARG A 611 14.47 9.57 27.59
CA ARG A 611 13.38 8.88 26.89
C ARG A 611 12.04 9.07 27.58
N SER A 612 11.99 8.89 28.90
CA SER A 612 10.77 9.06 29.69
C SER A 612 10.14 10.45 29.56
N TRP A 613 10.94 11.51 29.49
CA TRP A 613 10.41 12.85 29.33
C TRP A 613 9.90 13.15 27.92
N PHE A 614 10.60 12.72 26.87
CA PHE A 614 10.12 12.87 25.51
C PHE A 614 8.89 12.00 25.23
N GLU A 615 8.85 10.80 25.78
CA GLU A 615 7.70 9.91 25.72
C GLU A 615 6.46 10.57 26.35
N LEU A 616 6.59 11.12 27.54
CA LEU A 616 5.51 11.84 28.22
C LEU A 616 4.97 13.00 27.38
N GLN A 617 5.86 13.80 26.78
CA GLN A 617 5.50 14.95 25.95
C GLN A 617 4.75 14.53 24.69
N LEU A 618 5.17 13.45 24.04
CA LEU A 618 4.48 12.92 22.85
C LEU A 618 3.13 12.28 23.18
N ILE A 619 3.04 11.54 24.28
CA ILE A 619 1.76 10.97 24.76
C ILE A 619 0.79 12.11 25.10
N GLU A 620 1.27 13.15 25.78
CA GLU A 620 0.44 14.33 26.11
C GLU A 620 -0.10 15.00 24.83
N ALA A 621 0.73 15.15 23.78
CA ALA A 621 0.29 15.70 22.52
C ALA A 621 -0.80 14.84 21.84
N VAL A 622 -0.62 13.50 21.84
CA VAL A 622 -1.62 12.57 21.29
C VAL A 622 -2.95 12.66 22.06
N LEU A 623 -2.90 12.66 23.38
CA LEU A 623 -4.11 12.75 24.21
C LEU A 623 -4.83 14.10 24.04
N ALA A 624 -4.05 15.20 23.94
CA ALA A 624 -4.60 16.53 23.70
C ALA A 624 -5.29 16.62 22.33
N ALA A 625 -4.66 16.10 21.28
CA ALA A 625 -5.24 16.08 19.93
C ALA A 625 -6.55 15.24 19.91
N ARG A 626 -6.55 14.06 20.53
CA ARG A 626 -7.78 13.22 20.63
C ARG A 626 -8.89 13.91 21.44
N ALA A 627 -8.55 14.65 22.49
CA ALA A 627 -9.53 15.40 23.27
C ALA A 627 -10.15 16.57 22.48
N LEU A 628 -9.51 17.05 21.41
CA LEU A 628 -10.06 18.04 20.50
C LEU A 628 -11.11 17.44 19.54
N LYS A 629 -11.01 16.16 19.23
CA LYS A 629 -11.92 15.47 18.31
C LYS A 629 -13.34 15.49 18.86
N GLY A 630 -14.27 16.13 18.17
CA GLY A 630 -15.66 16.28 18.59
C GLY A 630 -15.93 17.29 19.72
N SER A 631 -14.92 18.01 20.22
CA SER A 631 -15.08 19.00 21.27
C SER A 631 -15.62 20.35 20.77
N SER A 632 -15.47 20.64 19.48
CA SER A 632 -15.94 21.86 18.83
C SER A 632 -16.16 21.61 17.34
N PRO A 633 -17.17 22.19 16.71
CA PRO A 633 -17.35 22.13 15.25
C PRO A 633 -16.20 22.80 14.47
N LEU A 634 -15.35 23.58 15.14
CA LEU A 634 -14.15 24.18 14.54
C LEU A 634 -13.00 23.20 14.36
N TRP A 635 -13.04 22.03 15.00
CA TRP A 635 -12.02 20.98 14.90
C TRP A 635 -12.58 19.79 14.14
N THR A 636 -12.34 19.78 12.83
CA THR A 636 -12.72 18.66 11.97
C THR A 636 -11.81 17.44 12.23
N SER A 637 -12.22 16.27 11.78
CA SER A 637 -11.35 15.08 11.85
C SER A 637 -10.04 15.30 11.13
N THR A 638 -10.06 15.99 9.99
CA THR A 638 -8.87 16.32 9.19
C THR A 638 -7.91 17.25 9.95
N ASP A 639 -8.44 18.22 10.71
CA ASP A 639 -7.59 19.13 11.52
C ASP A 639 -6.89 18.34 12.64
N VAL A 640 -7.60 17.43 13.30
CA VAL A 640 -7.02 16.57 14.35
C VAL A 640 -5.97 15.63 13.76
N GLU A 641 -6.23 15.02 12.61
CA GLU A 641 -5.26 14.19 11.91
C GLU A 641 -4.00 14.99 11.54
N SER A 642 -4.15 16.24 11.13
CA SER A 642 -3.01 17.13 10.79
C SER A 642 -2.07 17.36 11.97
N ILE A 643 -2.61 17.45 13.19
CA ILE A 643 -1.85 17.63 14.44
C ILE A 643 -1.12 16.34 14.84
N LEU A 644 -1.61 15.19 14.43
CA LEU A 644 -1.04 13.87 14.73
C LEU A 644 -0.06 13.37 13.65
N THR A 645 0.21 14.19 12.63
CA THR A 645 1.21 13.85 11.60
C THR A 645 2.62 13.73 12.21
N PRO A 646 3.51 12.91 11.65
CA PRO A 646 4.88 12.78 12.13
C PRO A 646 5.65 14.12 12.17
N ARG A 647 5.34 15.04 11.25
CA ARG A 647 5.92 16.42 11.26
C ARG A 647 5.43 17.23 12.45
N ALA A 648 4.14 17.18 12.76
CA ALA A 648 3.57 17.88 13.89
C ALA A 648 4.08 17.31 15.22
N LEU A 649 4.15 15.99 15.37
CA LEU A 649 4.74 15.33 16.53
C LEU A 649 6.24 15.65 16.69
N THR A 650 6.96 15.80 15.58
CA THR A 650 8.36 16.26 15.62
C THR A 650 8.45 17.69 16.14
N ALA A 651 7.56 18.60 15.71
CA ALA A 651 7.53 19.98 16.19
C ALA A 651 7.30 20.08 17.71
N VAL A 652 6.57 19.13 18.30
CA VAL A 652 6.33 19.08 19.76
C VAL A 652 7.65 18.88 20.55
N VAL A 653 8.60 18.12 20.03
CA VAL A 653 9.85 17.81 20.74
C VAL A 653 11.00 18.75 20.41
N LEU A 654 10.87 19.61 19.40
CA LEU A 654 11.91 20.59 19.05
C LEU A 654 12.17 21.66 20.14
N PRO A 655 11.15 22.17 20.88
CA PRO A 655 11.38 23.08 22.01
C PRO A 655 12.00 22.38 23.22
N ARG A 656 13.23 21.94 23.10
CA ARG A 656 13.95 21.09 24.08
C ARG A 656 14.43 21.80 25.32
N PHE A 657 14.38 23.12 25.40
CA PHE A 657 14.91 23.88 26.53
C PHE A 657 14.27 23.48 27.87
N HIS A 658 12.93 23.40 27.92
CA HIS A 658 12.22 23.01 29.14
C HIS A 658 12.49 21.54 29.53
N VAL A 659 12.50 20.65 28.54
CA VAL A 659 12.82 19.22 28.76
C VAL A 659 14.23 19.08 29.33
N ASP A 660 15.18 19.81 28.79
CA ASP A 660 16.56 19.79 29.23
C ASP A 660 16.73 20.24 30.69
N GLN A 661 16.04 21.32 31.11
CA GLN A 661 16.03 21.76 32.51
C GLN A 661 15.41 20.71 33.45
N ILE A 662 14.30 20.08 33.07
CA ILE A 662 13.63 19.08 33.88
C ILE A 662 14.46 17.81 33.96
N VAL A 663 15.04 17.38 32.85
CA VAL A 663 15.98 16.25 32.80
C VAL A 663 17.18 16.51 33.72
N GLY A 664 17.77 17.70 33.66
CA GLY A 664 18.89 18.07 34.55
C GLY A 664 18.55 17.96 36.02
N ARG A 665 17.39 18.46 36.46
CA ARG A 665 16.92 18.33 37.85
C ARG A 665 16.67 16.86 38.24
N THR A 666 16.00 16.10 37.38
CA THR A 666 15.68 14.70 37.63
C THR A 666 16.93 13.84 37.71
N LEU A 667 17.90 14.05 36.81
CA LEU A 667 19.15 13.35 36.79
C LEU A 667 19.99 13.68 38.05
N GLY A 668 20.06 14.94 38.43
CA GLY A 668 20.73 15.35 39.65
C GLY A 668 20.23 14.56 40.87
N THR A 669 18.90 14.47 41.04
CA THR A 669 18.31 13.72 42.15
C THR A 669 18.57 12.20 42.06
N ARG A 670 18.35 11.59 40.89
CA ARG A 670 18.52 10.12 40.69
C ARG A 670 19.98 9.66 40.80
N ILE A 671 20.91 10.44 40.25
CA ILE A 671 22.33 10.08 40.24
C ILE A 671 22.95 10.32 41.61
N MET A 672 22.58 11.40 42.31
CA MET A 672 23.02 11.61 43.69
C MET A 672 22.52 10.52 44.65
N SER A 673 21.30 10.02 44.46
CA SER A 673 20.79 8.89 45.26
C SER A 673 21.55 7.60 44.97
N LEU A 674 21.95 7.35 43.69
CA LEU A 674 22.75 6.20 43.30
C LEU A 674 24.17 6.26 43.92
N ASP A 675 24.79 7.44 43.87
CA ASP A 675 26.15 7.65 44.42
C ASP A 675 26.15 7.49 45.95
N ARG A 676 25.14 8.05 46.64
CA ARG A 676 24.94 7.87 48.06
C ARG A 676 24.69 6.41 48.45
N ALA A 677 23.88 5.68 47.69
CA ALA A 677 23.63 4.26 47.91
C ALA A 677 24.91 3.43 47.78
N ARG A 678 25.80 3.76 46.85
CA ARG A 678 27.10 3.11 46.65
C ARG A 678 28.09 3.43 47.76
N GLN A 679 28.13 4.68 48.21
CA GLN A 679 28.96 5.08 49.35
C GLN A 679 28.55 4.32 50.63
N LEU A 680 27.24 4.15 50.85
CA LEU A 680 26.70 3.35 51.94
C LEU A 680 27.01 1.86 51.81
N ALA A 681 26.93 1.30 50.61
CA ALA A 681 27.30 -0.10 50.35
C ALA A 681 28.78 -0.35 50.46
N GLY A 682 29.61 0.60 50.04
CA GLY A 682 31.07 0.55 50.22
C GLY A 682 31.52 0.70 51.66
N ALA A 683 30.73 1.39 52.51
CA ALA A 683 30.99 1.54 53.97
C ALA A 683 30.57 0.30 54.77
N GLN A 684 29.81 -0.62 54.21
CA GLN A 684 29.36 -1.88 54.83
C GLN A 684 30.21 -3.10 54.46
N ALA A 685 31.25 -2.95 53.66
CA ALA A 685 32.20 -4.04 53.43
C ALA A 685 33.00 -4.30 54.74
N PRO A 686 33.06 -5.54 55.29
CA PRO A 686 33.77 -5.83 56.54
C PRO A 686 35.24 -5.52 56.35
N GLY A 687 35.80 -4.68 57.26
CA GLY A 687 37.19 -4.29 57.26
C GLY A 687 38.09 -5.50 57.32
N GLU A 688 38.99 -5.64 56.40
CA GLU A 688 40.21 -6.40 56.58
C GLU A 688 41.03 -5.70 57.63
N THR A 689 41.24 -6.38 58.75
CA THR A 689 42.18 -5.99 59.82
C THR A 689 43.57 -5.81 59.26
N PRO A 690 44.28 -4.71 59.50
CA PRO A 690 45.64 -4.58 59.05
C PRO A 690 46.55 -5.47 59.96
N SER A 691 47.18 -6.47 59.36
CA SER A 691 48.27 -7.22 60.03
C SER A 691 49.52 -6.32 60.16
N MET A 692 49.84 -5.95 61.40
CA MET A 692 51.09 -5.36 61.75
C MET A 692 52.17 -6.42 61.66
N SER A 693 53.16 -6.32 60.78
CA SER A 693 54.53 -6.78 61.02
C SER A 693 55.49 -6.25 59.96
N GLY A 694 56.62 -5.67 60.42
CA GLY A 694 57.90 -5.56 59.69
C GLY A 694 58.53 -4.17 59.61
N VAL A 695 59.39 -3.95 60.48
CA VAL A 695 60.41 -2.91 60.68
C VAL A 695 61.20 -2.58 59.40
N PRO A 696 61.71 -1.36 59.24
CA PRO A 696 62.43 -0.90 58.06
C PRO A 696 63.90 -1.23 58.05
N THR A 697 64.45 -1.56 56.90
CA THR A 697 65.93 -1.47 56.68
C THR A 697 66.19 -0.56 55.49
N ASN A 698 67.09 0.38 55.79
CA ASN A 698 67.77 1.32 54.89
C ASN A 698 68.53 0.58 53.75
N GLY A 699 68.74 1.24 52.67
CA GLY A 699 69.85 0.99 51.77
C GLY A 699 69.73 1.43 50.36
N GLU A 700 70.32 2.60 50.03
CA GLU A 700 71.16 2.94 48.87
C GLU A 700 70.53 2.88 47.45
N ALA A 701 70.35 4.01 46.82
CA ALA A 701 71.18 4.73 45.83
C ALA A 701 71.66 3.92 44.61
N SER A 702 71.29 4.33 43.44
CA SER A 702 71.98 4.88 42.28
C SER A 702 71.37 4.36 40.96
N ALA A 703 71.07 5.30 40.15
CA ALA A 703 71.51 5.57 38.76
C ALA A 703 71.56 4.39 37.73
N ASP A 704 70.69 4.37 36.74
CA ASP A 704 70.97 4.76 35.37
C ASP A 704 69.68 4.97 34.63
#